data_ac0e829b08d103825b2514ee1cde5ef3
#
_entry.id   ac0e829b08d103825b2514ee1cde5ef3
#
_cell.length_a   1.000
_cell.length_b   1.000
_cell.length_c   1.000
_cell.angle_alpha   90.00
_cell.angle_beta   90.00
_cell.angle_gamma   90.00
#
_symmetry.space_group_name_H-M   'P 1'
#
loop_
_entity.id
_entity.type
_entity.pdbx_description
1 polymer ?
#
loop_
_entity_poly.entity_id
_entity_poly.type
_entity_poly.pdbx_seq_one_letter_code
_entity_poly.pdbx_strand_id
1 'polypeptide(L)'
;NVGFEFKWNEQILKTRQSFYNYRYNYEKRKTFSTIIFTDRAIYRPGQTIYYKGIVIENDSSTRSIAKKYSTTLSFMDPNYQLITKVEHVTNEFGTFNGTLQIPQGLLNGNFQLTTPDGSISISVEEYKRPKFMAELKPFNGNYRLNDSVEVSGKGVAYSGPSISDAKVTYRVVRTPIWRGWWWMPYKQTSVEITNGKTITDENGEFKIKFKAIPDLSIKENDFTDFNYKVYVDITDINGETQSDSKSITIGYTSLIVDVDVPNILNSNEKKKYNIITNNLNGQKISASGKITISRLEAPQNFFRKRLWTKPDNFYYTKNDWKSKYSGNEYDGETDISKLKVLNKVFSYGFDSGKEEKFEIKDLSNWEPGRYVIEINSIDSFGKPVINKKFITVYSESSTILPFATQFWYASVKNEYQPGETAKFIVGSSYNNANLLYEVEHKSKIVYRKWLKISNQQTLIELPIEEKYRGNVSVHFKLISYNRVYSSDATLQVPYSNKELKITFETFRNKLLPGQQEEWRIKISGPKGEKVAAEMVATLYDKSLDALKANYWGFNVFPYDYMNLYLSPDLFSYQSSNQIIRNYKSYPEMPYQRYDALNWFGFYYYNNYYGYNRSADGKGSKRYRYAAKPAMAMAGEALEEKEVEASMISKSENKKNVQESDKAIADTTPNEQGIDSRTEGQANIDNVKARTNLNETAFFYPTLMTNENGEVIVKFTVPEALTTWKMLGFAHTQNLEYGFIDNELVTQKELMVIPNLPRFFRENDKMELSVKISNLSEKLLSGNAKIEFTDAITMKPVLEI
;
A
#
# COMPACT_ATOMS: atom_id res chain seq x y z
N ASN A 1 8.04 -34.63 -25.34
CA ASN A 1 9.25 -34.77 -24.54
C ASN A 1 10.43 -34.44 -25.42
N VAL A 2 11.32 -33.57 -24.98
CA VAL A 2 12.56 -33.24 -25.66
C VAL A 2 13.69 -33.67 -24.73
N GLY A 3 14.60 -34.53 -25.24
CA GLY A 3 15.84 -34.89 -24.59
C GLY A 3 17.02 -34.33 -25.40
N PHE A 4 18.09 -34.00 -24.74
CA PHE A 4 19.31 -33.55 -25.42
C PHE A 4 20.36 -34.63 -25.38
N GLU A 5 21.02 -34.85 -26.52
CA GLU A 5 22.17 -35.72 -26.69
C GLU A 5 23.36 -34.88 -27.14
N PHE A 6 24.43 -34.91 -26.34
CA PHE A 6 25.67 -34.21 -26.63
C PHE A 6 26.73 -35.25 -27.06
N LYS A 7 27.36 -35.04 -28.21
CA LYS A 7 28.42 -35.88 -28.71
C LYS A 7 29.73 -35.08 -28.77
N TRP A 8 30.76 -35.66 -28.22
CA TRP A 8 32.13 -35.15 -28.34
C TRP A 8 33.08 -36.32 -28.51
N ASN A 9 33.71 -36.41 -29.67
CA ASN A 9 34.45 -37.57 -30.11
C ASN A 9 33.58 -38.85 -30.04
N GLU A 10 34.01 -39.89 -29.37
CA GLU A 10 33.25 -41.11 -29.14
C GLU A 10 32.36 -41.10 -27.90
N GLN A 11 32.40 -40.00 -27.15
CA GLN A 11 31.57 -39.85 -25.93
C GLN A 11 30.19 -39.28 -26.24
N ILE A 12 29.18 -39.89 -25.64
CA ILE A 12 27.80 -39.48 -25.77
C ILE A 12 27.23 -39.21 -24.36
N LEU A 13 26.75 -37.98 -24.15
CA LEU A 13 26.03 -37.61 -22.96
C LEU A 13 24.56 -37.36 -23.32
N LYS A 14 23.66 -38.12 -22.69
CA LYS A 14 22.19 -37.88 -22.82
C LYS A 14 21.61 -37.31 -21.54
N THR A 15 20.71 -36.37 -21.69
CA THR A 15 19.97 -35.87 -20.51
C THR A 15 19.05 -36.94 -19.97
N ARG A 16 19.09 -37.19 -18.64
CA ARG A 16 18.17 -38.13 -17.97
C ARG A 16 16.77 -37.62 -17.83
N GLN A 17 16.59 -36.31 -17.90
CA GLN A 17 15.31 -35.63 -17.77
C GLN A 17 14.78 -35.28 -19.16
N SER A 18 13.55 -35.64 -19.43
CA SER A 18 12.83 -35.17 -20.60
C SER A 18 12.14 -33.82 -20.24
N PHE A 19 12.35 -32.86 -21.09
CA PHE A 19 11.68 -31.55 -20.97
C PHE A 19 10.36 -31.64 -21.69
N TYR A 20 9.31 -31.22 -20.99
CA TYR A 20 7.97 -31.12 -21.57
C TYR A 20 7.78 -29.73 -22.15
N ASN A 21 7.70 -29.65 -23.46
CA ASN A 21 7.28 -28.41 -24.13
C ASN A 21 5.77 -28.49 -24.35
N TYR A 22 4.99 -27.93 -23.43
CA TYR A 22 3.56 -27.74 -23.66
C TYR A 22 3.40 -26.54 -24.61
N ARG A 23 3.37 -26.77 -25.89
CA ARG A 23 2.81 -25.82 -26.84
C ARG A 23 1.30 -25.84 -26.63
N TYR A 24 0.81 -24.98 -25.76
CA TYR A 24 -0.57 -24.55 -25.86
C TYR A 24 -0.68 -23.74 -27.15
N ASN A 25 -1.28 -24.33 -28.19
CA ASN A 25 -1.79 -23.56 -29.30
C ASN A 25 -2.97 -22.76 -28.78
N TYR A 26 -2.69 -21.62 -28.16
CA TYR A 26 -3.73 -20.62 -27.93
C TYR A 26 -4.09 -20.08 -29.31
N GLU A 27 -5.22 -20.53 -29.85
CA GLU A 27 -5.90 -19.73 -30.85
C GLU A 27 -6.05 -18.33 -30.25
N LYS A 28 -5.56 -17.34 -30.96
CA LYS A 28 -5.67 -15.94 -30.58
C LYS A 28 -7.17 -15.59 -30.63
N ARG A 29 -7.87 -15.81 -29.55
CA ARG A 29 -9.27 -15.40 -29.40
C ARG A 29 -9.30 -14.02 -28.80
N LYS A 30 -10.08 -13.15 -29.39
CA LYS A 30 -10.46 -11.89 -28.76
C LYS A 30 -11.18 -12.23 -27.46
N THR A 31 -10.77 -11.59 -26.39
CA THR A 31 -11.41 -11.70 -25.08
C THR A 31 -11.89 -10.33 -24.65
N PHE A 32 -12.87 -10.31 -23.78
CA PHE A 32 -13.40 -9.06 -23.23
C PHE A 32 -13.11 -8.98 -21.73
N SER A 33 -13.11 -7.78 -21.20
CA SER A 33 -13.10 -7.54 -19.75
C SER A 33 -14.01 -6.38 -19.43
N THR A 34 -14.85 -6.54 -18.42
CA THR A 34 -15.77 -5.50 -17.95
C THR A 34 -15.32 -4.97 -16.60
N ILE A 35 -15.18 -3.65 -16.51
CA ILE A 35 -14.92 -2.94 -15.26
C ILE A 35 -16.20 -2.23 -14.86
N ILE A 36 -16.67 -2.46 -13.63
CA ILE A 36 -17.92 -1.92 -13.12
C ILE A 36 -17.64 -0.94 -12.00
N PHE A 37 -18.26 0.24 -12.08
CA PHE A 37 -18.24 1.29 -11.05
C PHE A 37 -19.62 1.41 -10.44
N THR A 38 -19.68 1.56 -9.12
CA THR A 38 -20.92 1.82 -8.36
C THR A 38 -20.82 3.15 -7.63
N ASP A 39 -21.96 3.75 -7.33
CA ASP A 39 -21.99 5.03 -6.60
C ASP A 39 -21.36 4.91 -5.20
N ARG A 40 -21.43 3.76 -4.57
CA ARG A 40 -20.81 3.43 -3.27
C ARG A 40 -20.63 1.92 -3.10
N ALA A 41 -19.99 1.48 -2.02
CA ALA A 41 -19.66 0.07 -1.81
C ALA A 41 -20.64 -0.64 -0.83
N ILE A 42 -21.45 0.11 -0.07
CA ILE A 42 -22.40 -0.43 0.92
C ILE A 42 -23.78 0.18 0.78
N TYR A 43 -24.79 -0.64 0.96
CA TYR A 43 -26.20 -0.29 0.80
C TYR A 43 -27.05 -0.95 1.90
N ARG A 44 -28.25 -0.40 2.14
CA ARG A 44 -29.31 -1.07 2.89
C ARG A 44 -30.25 -1.82 1.96
N PRO A 45 -30.93 -2.87 2.44
CA PRO A 45 -32.06 -3.45 1.72
C PRO A 45 -33.06 -2.37 1.29
N GLY A 46 -33.59 -2.48 0.09
CA GLY A 46 -34.53 -1.51 -0.49
C GLY A 46 -33.88 -0.28 -1.13
N GLN A 47 -32.55 -0.09 -1.06
CA GLN A 47 -31.87 1.03 -1.72
C GLN A 47 -31.56 0.74 -3.20
N THR A 48 -31.33 1.80 -3.96
CA THR A 48 -30.97 1.72 -5.38
C THR A 48 -29.45 1.75 -5.53
N ILE A 49 -28.91 0.83 -6.31
CA ILE A 49 -27.55 0.80 -6.79
C ILE A 49 -27.50 1.55 -8.12
N TYR A 50 -26.63 2.54 -8.24
CA TYR A 50 -26.28 3.14 -9.52
C TYR A 50 -24.97 2.54 -10.01
N TYR A 51 -24.90 2.16 -11.28
CA TYR A 51 -23.71 1.52 -11.83
C TYR A 51 -23.36 2.01 -13.23
N LYS A 52 -22.08 1.90 -13.57
CA LYS A 52 -21.54 2.04 -14.92
C LYS A 52 -20.58 0.91 -15.20
N GLY A 53 -20.68 0.30 -16.37
CA GLY A 53 -19.73 -0.69 -16.87
C GLY A 53 -18.95 -0.15 -18.07
N ILE A 54 -17.68 -0.53 -18.19
CA ILE A 54 -16.82 -0.27 -19.34
C ILE A 54 -16.31 -1.60 -19.84
N VAL A 55 -16.53 -1.89 -21.12
CA VAL A 55 -16.08 -3.14 -21.75
C VAL A 55 -14.86 -2.88 -22.62
N ILE A 56 -13.81 -3.63 -22.35
CA ILE A 56 -12.54 -3.58 -23.06
C ILE A 56 -12.39 -4.84 -23.89
N GLU A 57 -12.11 -4.67 -25.17
CA GLU A 57 -11.72 -5.74 -26.09
C GLU A 57 -10.20 -5.96 -25.97
N ASN A 58 -9.83 -7.20 -25.71
CA ASN A 58 -8.43 -7.62 -25.59
C ASN A 58 -8.07 -8.49 -26.79
N ASP A 59 -7.29 -7.97 -27.71
CA ASP A 59 -6.75 -8.73 -28.85
C ASP A 59 -5.24 -8.87 -28.67
N SER A 60 -4.83 -10.01 -28.11
CA SER A 60 -3.42 -10.46 -27.95
C SER A 60 -2.41 -9.39 -27.48
N SER A 61 -2.27 -8.30 -28.23
CA SER A 61 -1.30 -7.23 -27.97
C SER A 61 -1.91 -5.83 -27.85
N THR A 62 -3.18 -5.68 -28.23
CA THR A 62 -3.88 -4.41 -28.23
C THR A 62 -5.08 -4.42 -27.29
N ARG A 63 -5.35 -3.26 -26.71
CA ARG A 63 -6.53 -2.99 -25.90
C ARG A 63 -7.31 -1.88 -26.55
N SER A 64 -8.61 -2.08 -26.69
CA SER A 64 -9.53 -1.08 -27.24
C SER A 64 -10.88 -1.13 -26.53
N ILE A 65 -11.63 -0.06 -26.59
CA ILE A 65 -13.01 -0.08 -26.08
C ILE A 65 -13.88 -0.94 -26.99
N ALA A 66 -14.77 -1.72 -26.39
CA ALA A 66 -15.73 -2.56 -27.12
C ALA A 66 -16.99 -1.74 -27.43
N LYS A 67 -17.07 -1.19 -28.64
CA LYS A 67 -18.23 -0.42 -29.11
C LYS A 67 -19.36 -1.36 -29.60
N LYS A 68 -20.62 -0.97 -29.30
CA LYS A 68 -21.81 -1.72 -29.72
C LYS A 68 -21.78 -3.20 -29.34
N TYR A 69 -21.12 -3.48 -28.21
CA TYR A 69 -20.99 -4.83 -27.66
C TYR A 69 -22.20 -5.13 -26.76
N SER A 70 -22.85 -6.26 -27.04
CA SER A 70 -23.97 -6.73 -26.22
C SER A 70 -23.46 -7.52 -25.04
N THR A 71 -23.89 -7.16 -23.85
CA THR A 71 -23.55 -7.84 -22.60
C THR A 71 -24.77 -7.91 -21.68
N THR A 72 -24.72 -8.81 -20.70
CA THR A 72 -25.80 -8.98 -19.72
C THR A 72 -25.23 -8.79 -18.34
N LEU A 73 -25.77 -7.85 -17.56
CA LEU A 73 -25.46 -7.69 -16.16
C LEU A 73 -26.41 -8.54 -15.32
N SER A 74 -25.85 -9.45 -14.52
CA SER A 74 -26.58 -10.27 -13.55
C SER A 74 -26.35 -9.73 -12.15
N PHE A 75 -27.43 -9.53 -11.40
CA PHE A 75 -27.38 -9.17 -9.97
C PHE A 75 -27.66 -10.41 -9.14
N MET A 76 -26.74 -10.76 -8.24
CA MET A 76 -26.77 -11.98 -7.44
C MET A 76 -26.74 -11.67 -5.96
N ASP A 77 -27.44 -12.50 -5.17
CA ASP A 77 -27.43 -12.46 -3.71
C ASP A 77 -26.14 -13.10 -3.12
N PRO A 78 -25.93 -13.06 -1.79
CA PRO A 78 -24.76 -13.66 -1.14
C PRO A 78 -24.64 -15.18 -1.34
N ASN A 79 -25.69 -15.88 -1.71
CA ASN A 79 -25.72 -17.31 -2.03
C ASN A 79 -25.53 -17.58 -3.53
N TYR A 80 -25.20 -16.57 -4.32
CA TYR A 80 -25.07 -16.62 -5.78
C TYR A 80 -26.39 -16.96 -6.50
N GLN A 81 -27.53 -16.68 -5.87
CA GLN A 81 -28.82 -16.79 -6.52
C GLN A 81 -29.10 -15.55 -7.33
N LEU A 82 -29.61 -15.77 -8.54
CA LEU A 82 -29.91 -14.68 -9.45
C LEU A 82 -31.13 -13.91 -8.97
N ILE A 83 -30.98 -12.60 -8.77
CA ILE A 83 -32.07 -11.68 -8.45
C ILE A 83 -32.67 -11.13 -9.74
N THR A 84 -31.85 -10.57 -10.61
CA THR A 84 -32.29 -10.02 -11.90
C THR A 84 -31.17 -9.99 -12.93
N LYS A 85 -31.54 -9.86 -14.20
CA LYS A 85 -30.66 -9.66 -15.35
C LYS A 85 -31.08 -8.43 -16.11
N VAL A 86 -30.11 -7.67 -16.60
CA VAL A 86 -30.32 -6.50 -17.46
C VAL A 86 -29.40 -6.61 -18.67
N GLU A 87 -29.98 -6.52 -19.84
CA GLU A 87 -29.24 -6.52 -21.11
C GLU A 87 -28.75 -5.11 -21.42
N HIS A 88 -27.55 -4.99 -21.91
CA HIS A 88 -26.91 -3.74 -22.28
C HIS A 88 -26.23 -3.83 -23.64
N VAL A 89 -26.14 -2.70 -24.30
CA VAL A 89 -25.30 -2.50 -25.49
C VAL A 89 -24.41 -1.30 -25.21
N THR A 90 -23.11 -1.46 -25.39
CA THR A 90 -22.15 -0.39 -25.12
C THR A 90 -22.24 0.73 -26.16
N ASN A 91 -21.99 1.97 -25.71
CA ASN A 91 -21.93 3.17 -26.54
C ASN A 91 -20.60 3.31 -27.30
N GLU A 92 -20.35 4.47 -27.91
CA GLU A 92 -19.11 4.79 -28.64
C GLU A 92 -17.85 4.88 -27.71
N PHE A 93 -18.03 4.99 -26.39
CA PHE A 93 -16.97 4.92 -25.38
C PHE A 93 -16.85 3.54 -24.74
N GLY A 94 -17.53 2.51 -25.29
CA GLY A 94 -17.50 1.17 -24.74
C GLY A 94 -18.22 1.03 -23.39
N THR A 95 -19.14 1.94 -23.07
CA THR A 95 -19.78 2.00 -21.76
C THR A 95 -21.25 1.67 -21.79
N PHE A 96 -21.75 1.18 -20.66
CA PHE A 96 -23.16 1.03 -20.34
C PHE A 96 -23.40 1.47 -18.89
N ASN A 97 -24.63 1.80 -18.55
CA ASN A 97 -25.01 2.20 -17.19
C ASN A 97 -26.45 1.81 -16.88
N GLY A 98 -26.82 1.89 -15.61
CA GLY A 98 -28.18 1.61 -15.18
C GLY A 98 -28.33 1.71 -13.67
N THR A 99 -29.50 1.27 -13.22
CA THR A 99 -29.87 1.21 -11.81
C THR A 99 -30.45 -0.16 -11.46
N LEU A 100 -30.22 -0.61 -10.21
CA LEU A 100 -30.82 -1.83 -9.67
C LEU A 100 -31.41 -1.54 -8.30
N GLN A 101 -32.61 -2.06 -8.08
CA GLN A 101 -33.28 -2.00 -6.78
C GLN A 101 -32.86 -3.22 -5.95
N ILE A 102 -32.37 -3.02 -4.75
CA ILE A 102 -32.08 -4.11 -3.83
C ILE A 102 -33.40 -4.58 -3.21
N PRO A 103 -33.79 -5.86 -3.35
CA PRO A 103 -35.01 -6.35 -2.71
C PRO A 103 -34.89 -6.31 -1.17
N GLN A 104 -36.03 -6.17 -0.52
CA GLN A 104 -36.14 -6.35 0.92
C GLN A 104 -36.29 -7.84 1.28
N GLY A 105 -35.91 -8.21 2.49
CA GLY A 105 -36.12 -9.57 3.01
C GLY A 105 -35.12 -10.61 2.53
N LEU A 106 -34.07 -10.20 1.79
CA LEU A 106 -32.97 -11.09 1.44
C LEU A 106 -31.92 -11.15 2.58
N LEU A 107 -31.09 -12.20 2.54
CA LEU A 107 -29.97 -12.34 3.46
C LEU A 107 -28.97 -11.19 3.23
N ASN A 108 -28.57 -10.53 4.32
CA ASN A 108 -27.51 -9.53 4.28
C ASN A 108 -26.15 -10.16 3.93
N GLY A 109 -25.27 -9.39 3.32
CA GLY A 109 -23.93 -9.85 2.96
C GLY A 109 -23.41 -9.26 1.66
N ASN A 110 -22.49 -9.99 1.03
CA ASN A 110 -21.85 -9.55 -0.22
C ASN A 110 -22.68 -9.96 -1.44
N PHE A 111 -23.31 -9.00 -2.08
CA PHE A 111 -24.00 -9.13 -3.37
C PHE A 111 -23.04 -8.90 -4.52
N GLN A 112 -23.34 -9.45 -5.67
CA GLN A 112 -22.49 -9.33 -6.85
C GLN A 112 -23.23 -8.80 -8.06
N LEU A 113 -22.60 -7.83 -8.75
CA LEU A 113 -22.94 -7.44 -10.09
C LEU A 113 -21.94 -8.10 -11.03
N THR A 114 -22.42 -8.99 -11.91
CA THR A 114 -21.55 -9.83 -12.74
C THR A 114 -21.96 -9.75 -14.21
N THR A 115 -21.00 -9.53 -15.08
CA THR A 115 -21.12 -9.75 -16.52
C THR A 115 -20.36 -11.02 -16.90
N PRO A 116 -20.48 -11.54 -18.13
CA PRO A 116 -19.65 -12.65 -18.58
C PRO A 116 -18.16 -12.40 -18.44
N ASP A 117 -17.73 -11.11 -18.45
CA ASP A 117 -16.33 -10.69 -18.57
C ASP A 117 -15.83 -9.88 -17.36
N GLY A 118 -16.62 -9.76 -16.30
CA GLY A 118 -16.21 -9.00 -15.11
C GLY A 118 -17.25 -8.97 -14.01
N SER A 119 -16.82 -8.63 -12.78
CA SER A 119 -17.71 -8.54 -11.62
C SER A 119 -17.24 -7.52 -10.60
N ILE A 120 -18.19 -7.00 -9.82
CA ILE A 120 -17.92 -6.21 -8.61
C ILE A 120 -18.81 -6.71 -7.47
N SER A 121 -18.27 -6.66 -6.25
CA SER A 121 -18.99 -7.02 -5.03
C SER A 121 -19.33 -5.78 -4.22
N ILE A 122 -20.57 -5.70 -3.77
CA ILE A 122 -21.08 -4.67 -2.87
C ILE A 122 -21.58 -5.32 -1.58
N SER A 123 -21.58 -4.57 -0.46
CA SER A 123 -22.20 -5.01 0.79
C SER A 123 -23.65 -4.53 0.86
N VAL A 124 -24.52 -5.41 1.29
CA VAL A 124 -25.91 -5.05 1.65
C VAL A 124 -26.13 -5.45 3.10
N GLU A 125 -26.34 -4.46 3.97
CA GLU A 125 -26.43 -4.64 5.42
C GLU A 125 -27.38 -3.64 6.04
N GLU A 126 -27.98 -3.99 7.15
CA GLU A 126 -28.68 -3.06 8.02
C GLU A 126 -27.67 -2.30 8.87
N TYR A 127 -27.33 -1.10 8.49
CA TYR A 127 -26.35 -0.27 9.21
C TYR A 127 -26.94 1.06 9.65
N LYS A 128 -26.35 1.61 10.70
CA LYS A 128 -26.53 3.02 11.09
C LYS A 128 -25.28 3.78 10.64
N ARG A 129 -25.50 4.92 9.94
CA ARG A 129 -24.37 5.77 9.55
C ARG A 129 -23.58 6.21 10.78
N PRO A 130 -22.26 6.06 10.80
CA PRO A 130 -21.43 6.65 11.83
C PRO A 130 -21.61 8.17 11.86
N LYS A 131 -21.80 8.73 13.04
CA LYS A 131 -21.97 10.19 13.21
C LYS A 131 -20.64 10.90 13.37
N PHE A 132 -19.63 10.21 13.89
CA PHE A 132 -18.31 10.75 14.15
C PHE A 132 -17.22 9.70 13.90
N MET A 133 -15.98 10.15 13.88
CA MET A 133 -14.80 9.31 13.81
C MET A 133 -13.89 9.55 15.02
N ALA A 134 -13.22 8.50 15.47
CA ALA A 134 -12.10 8.55 16.38
C ALA A 134 -10.82 8.76 15.59
N GLU A 135 -9.95 9.66 16.01
CA GLU A 135 -8.68 9.93 15.35
C GLU A 135 -7.57 10.07 16.39
N LEU A 136 -6.58 9.18 16.35
CA LEU A 136 -5.34 9.35 17.08
C LEU A 136 -4.39 10.24 16.26
N LYS A 137 -4.02 11.37 16.82
CA LYS A 137 -3.14 12.35 16.16
C LYS A 137 -1.80 11.71 15.80
N PRO A 138 -1.08 12.24 14.78
CA PRO A 138 0.29 11.83 14.51
C PRO A 138 1.12 11.90 15.79
N PHE A 139 1.87 10.85 16.05
CA PHE A 139 2.71 10.78 17.26
C PHE A 139 3.88 11.75 17.12
N ASN A 140 3.87 12.82 17.89
CA ASN A 140 4.92 13.83 17.90
C ASN A 140 5.70 13.74 19.21
N GLY A 141 6.79 12.99 19.18
CA GLY A 141 7.64 12.88 20.37
C GLY A 141 8.89 12.06 20.14
N ASN A 142 9.89 12.34 20.92
CA ASN A 142 11.10 11.56 20.95
C ASN A 142 11.21 10.91 22.32
N TYR A 143 11.03 9.61 22.39
CA TYR A 143 10.96 8.85 23.63
C TYR A 143 11.91 7.65 23.56
N ARG A 144 12.36 7.21 24.70
CA ARG A 144 13.09 5.97 24.92
C ARG A 144 12.31 5.05 25.84
N LEU A 145 12.76 3.83 25.95
CA LEU A 145 12.18 2.88 26.89
C LEU A 145 12.22 3.42 28.33
N ASN A 146 11.16 3.12 29.08
CA ASN A 146 10.87 3.62 30.44
C ASN A 146 10.43 5.09 30.54
N ASP A 147 10.39 5.85 29.47
CA ASP A 147 9.80 7.18 29.47
C ASP A 147 8.26 7.11 29.59
N SER A 148 7.68 8.21 30.08
CA SER A 148 6.24 8.42 30.03
C SER A 148 5.85 8.97 28.66
N VAL A 149 5.15 8.17 27.89
CA VAL A 149 4.70 8.48 26.53
C VAL A 149 3.32 9.10 26.57
N GLU A 150 3.14 10.21 25.86
CA GLU A 150 1.85 10.86 25.70
C GLU A 150 1.35 10.67 24.27
N VAL A 151 0.11 10.18 24.13
CA VAL A 151 -0.62 10.03 22.87
C VAL A 151 -1.87 10.86 22.97
N SER A 152 -2.11 11.69 21.98
CA SER A 152 -3.34 12.51 21.90
C SER A 152 -4.21 12.05 20.74
N GLY A 153 -5.50 12.22 20.90
CA GLY A 153 -6.49 11.96 19.87
C GLY A 153 -7.67 12.88 20.01
N LYS A 154 -8.63 12.76 19.11
CA LYS A 154 -9.88 13.51 19.15
C LYS A 154 -11.04 12.72 18.58
N GLY A 155 -12.25 13.05 19.00
CA GLY A 155 -13.49 12.67 18.38
C GLY A 155 -14.04 13.82 17.54
N VAL A 156 -14.34 13.59 16.27
CA VAL A 156 -14.85 14.62 15.35
C VAL A 156 -16.05 14.08 14.59
N ALA A 157 -17.15 14.82 14.63
CA ALA A 157 -18.31 14.48 13.81
C ALA A 157 -18.01 14.69 12.32
N TYR A 158 -18.57 13.85 11.46
CA TYR A 158 -18.46 14.02 10.00
C TYR A 158 -19.02 15.36 9.51
N SER A 159 -19.89 15.98 10.29
CA SER A 159 -20.42 17.34 10.05
C SER A 159 -19.49 18.47 10.52
N GLY A 160 -18.34 18.15 11.12
CA GLY A 160 -17.32 19.10 11.55
C GLY A 160 -17.20 19.35 13.06
N PRO A 161 -18.27 19.39 13.89
CA PRO A 161 -18.15 19.64 15.32
C PRO A 161 -17.37 18.57 16.07
N SER A 162 -16.66 18.98 17.11
CA SER A 162 -15.96 18.08 18.01
C SER A 162 -16.91 17.29 18.90
N ILE A 163 -16.53 16.08 19.28
CA ILE A 163 -17.28 15.25 20.23
C ILE A 163 -16.70 15.46 21.63
N SER A 164 -17.32 16.38 22.40
CA SER A 164 -16.94 16.66 23.77
C SER A 164 -17.64 15.73 24.77
N ASP A 165 -17.08 15.60 25.96
CA ASP A 165 -17.61 14.82 27.09
C ASP A 165 -17.83 13.33 26.74
N ALA A 166 -17.19 12.85 25.69
CA ALA A 166 -17.26 11.45 25.30
C ALA A 166 -16.31 10.60 26.14
N LYS A 167 -16.80 9.44 26.54
CA LYS A 167 -15.98 8.47 27.29
C LYS A 167 -14.96 7.81 26.35
N VAL A 168 -13.70 7.88 26.73
CA VAL A 168 -12.60 7.23 26.01
C VAL A 168 -12.09 6.06 26.84
N THR A 169 -12.20 4.86 26.33
CA THR A 169 -11.56 3.66 26.91
C THR A 169 -10.33 3.34 26.08
N TYR A 170 -9.21 3.03 26.71
CA TYR A 170 -7.99 2.70 26.00
C TYR A 170 -7.26 1.50 26.61
N ARG A 171 -6.48 0.83 25.79
CA ARG A 171 -5.51 -0.20 26.17
C ARG A 171 -4.24 -0.07 25.36
N VAL A 172 -3.11 -0.42 25.94
CA VAL A 172 -1.80 -0.38 25.31
C VAL A 172 -1.18 -1.76 25.32
N VAL A 173 -0.85 -2.28 24.17
CA VAL A 173 -0.28 -3.62 23.97
C VAL A 173 1.15 -3.47 23.47
N ARG A 174 2.13 -4.05 24.20
CA ARG A 174 3.53 -4.10 23.80
C ARG A 174 3.81 -5.39 23.03
N THR A 175 4.51 -5.27 21.90
CA THR A 175 5.01 -6.39 21.10
C THR A 175 6.48 -6.15 20.79
N PRO A 176 7.41 -7.08 21.07
CA PRO A 176 8.80 -6.95 20.67
C PRO A 176 8.95 -6.96 19.15
N ILE A 177 9.78 -6.05 18.61
CA ILE A 177 10.15 -6.03 17.19
C ILE A 177 11.54 -6.63 17.07
N TRP A 178 11.63 -7.77 16.42
CA TRP A 178 12.91 -8.40 16.15
C TRP A 178 13.41 -8.04 14.77
N ARG A 179 14.57 -7.39 14.68
CA ARG A 179 15.23 -7.04 13.41
C ARG A 179 16.14 -8.16 12.88
N GLY A 180 16.09 -9.36 13.49
CA GLY A 180 16.90 -10.52 13.12
C GLY A 180 16.30 -11.35 11.98
N TRP A 181 17.04 -12.40 11.57
CA TRP A 181 16.68 -13.26 10.44
C TRP A 181 15.36 -13.99 10.66
N TRP A 182 14.48 -13.99 9.67
CA TRP A 182 13.11 -14.55 9.67
C TRP A 182 12.99 -16.04 10.03
N TRP A 183 14.08 -16.78 10.06
CA TRP A 183 14.09 -18.22 10.38
C TRP A 183 14.35 -18.53 11.86
N MET A 184 14.59 -17.56 12.72
CA MET A 184 14.66 -17.79 14.15
C MET A 184 13.25 -17.87 14.75
N PRO A 185 12.86 -18.97 15.38
CA PRO A 185 11.55 -19.11 16.00
C PRO A 185 11.49 -18.29 17.28
N TYR A 186 11.28 -16.98 17.15
CA TYR A 186 11.02 -16.16 18.32
C TYR A 186 9.51 -16.05 18.53
N LYS A 187 9.03 -16.50 19.67
CA LYS A 187 7.62 -16.37 20.04
C LYS A 187 7.36 -14.90 20.36
N GLN A 188 6.82 -14.14 19.41
CA GLN A 188 6.33 -12.79 19.66
C GLN A 188 5.11 -12.89 20.59
N THR A 189 5.31 -12.66 21.88
CA THR A 189 4.21 -12.55 22.84
C THR A 189 3.83 -11.08 22.96
N SER A 190 2.62 -10.75 22.53
CA SER A 190 2.02 -9.45 22.79
C SER A 190 1.50 -9.43 24.23
N VAL A 191 1.80 -8.38 24.97
CA VAL A 191 1.41 -8.21 26.37
C VAL A 191 0.75 -6.84 26.53
N GLU A 192 -0.45 -6.84 27.11
CA GLU A 192 -1.09 -5.60 27.53
C GLU A 192 -0.35 -5.06 28.75
N ILE A 193 0.15 -3.81 28.63
CA ILE A 193 0.94 -3.18 29.69
C ILE A 193 0.14 -2.20 30.54
N THR A 194 -0.94 -1.66 29.98
CA THR A 194 -1.85 -0.75 30.69
C THR A 194 -3.16 -0.60 29.96
N ASN A 195 -4.19 -0.25 30.70
CA ASN A 195 -5.49 0.19 30.19
C ASN A 195 -6.04 1.32 31.09
N GLY A 196 -7.06 1.99 30.62
CA GLY A 196 -7.69 3.07 31.39
C GLY A 196 -8.86 3.73 30.69
N LYS A 197 -9.33 4.78 31.33
CA LYS A 197 -10.45 5.59 30.85
C LYS A 197 -10.10 7.07 30.97
N THR A 198 -10.55 7.88 30.04
CA THR A 198 -10.50 9.34 30.07
C THR A 198 -11.75 9.89 29.39
N ILE A 199 -11.87 11.21 29.29
CA ILE A 199 -12.97 11.88 28.64
C ILE A 199 -12.41 12.87 27.62
N THR A 200 -13.15 13.14 26.55
CA THR A 200 -12.79 14.20 25.61
C THR A 200 -13.12 15.57 26.21
N ASP A 201 -12.27 16.55 25.95
CA ASP A 201 -12.49 17.95 26.36
C ASP A 201 -13.51 18.68 25.46
N GLU A 202 -13.69 19.99 25.65
CA GLU A 202 -14.58 20.85 24.87
C GLU A 202 -14.23 20.85 23.37
N ASN A 203 -12.97 20.62 23.01
CA ASN A 203 -12.47 20.52 21.64
C ASN A 203 -12.54 19.08 21.10
N GLY A 204 -13.11 18.15 21.87
CA GLY A 204 -13.18 16.74 21.53
C GLY A 204 -11.82 16.03 21.65
N GLU A 205 -10.83 16.67 22.28
CA GLU A 205 -9.49 16.13 22.43
C GLU A 205 -9.32 15.31 23.71
N PHE A 206 -8.44 14.33 23.66
CA PHE A 206 -8.06 13.54 24.82
C PHE A 206 -6.59 13.19 24.79
N LYS A 207 -6.04 12.85 25.96
CA LYS A 207 -4.64 12.47 26.16
C LYS A 207 -4.54 11.16 26.91
N ILE A 208 -3.67 10.29 26.46
CA ILE A 208 -3.34 9.02 27.08
C ILE A 208 -1.85 9.05 27.45
N LYS A 209 -1.56 8.74 28.72
CA LYS A 209 -0.19 8.62 29.21
C LYS A 209 0.09 7.19 29.64
N PHE A 210 1.20 6.65 29.18
CA PHE A 210 1.66 5.34 29.61
C PHE A 210 3.17 5.27 29.70
N LYS A 211 3.70 4.37 30.52
CA LYS A 211 5.14 4.13 30.63
C LYS A 211 5.55 3.08 29.59
N ALA A 212 6.56 3.39 28.76
CA ALA A 212 7.09 2.49 27.74
C ALA A 212 7.96 1.39 28.34
N ILE A 213 7.35 0.45 29.08
CA ILE A 213 8.04 -0.62 29.79
C ILE A 213 8.54 -1.67 28.80
N PRO A 214 9.89 -1.96 28.72
CA PRO A 214 10.42 -3.01 27.86
C PRO A 214 10.09 -4.41 28.38
N ASP A 215 10.39 -5.42 27.57
CA ASP A 215 10.39 -6.80 28.02
C ASP A 215 11.75 -7.14 28.66
N LEU A 216 11.76 -7.26 29.97
CA LEU A 216 12.99 -7.51 30.72
C LEU A 216 13.58 -8.93 30.51
N SER A 217 12.81 -9.84 29.90
CA SER A 217 13.31 -11.16 29.49
C SER A 217 14.20 -11.10 28.26
N ILE A 218 14.14 -9.99 27.50
CA ILE A 218 14.92 -9.74 26.30
C ILE A 218 16.11 -8.87 26.68
N LYS A 219 17.33 -9.36 26.43
CA LYS A 219 18.54 -8.57 26.70
C LYS A 219 18.59 -7.34 25.79
N GLU A 220 19.06 -6.23 26.35
CA GLU A 220 19.38 -5.04 25.58
C GLU A 220 20.41 -5.40 24.51
N ASN A 221 20.04 -5.28 23.27
CA ASN A 221 20.95 -5.34 22.14
C ASN A 221 20.50 -4.29 21.10
N ASP A 222 21.37 -3.99 20.16
CA ASP A 222 21.13 -2.95 19.16
C ASP A 222 19.99 -3.30 18.15
N PHE A 223 19.35 -4.45 18.30
CA PHE A 223 18.36 -4.99 17.33
C PHE A 223 16.96 -5.16 17.92
N THR A 224 16.73 -4.77 19.17
CA THR A 224 15.42 -4.96 19.81
C THR A 224 14.74 -3.64 20.07
N ASP A 225 13.67 -3.39 19.33
CA ASP A 225 12.71 -2.33 19.59
C ASP A 225 11.38 -2.95 20.04
N PHE A 226 10.47 -2.11 20.52
CA PHE A 226 9.15 -2.54 20.94
C PHE A 226 8.07 -1.71 20.27
N ASN A 227 7.05 -2.39 19.74
CA ASN A 227 5.85 -1.74 19.25
C ASN A 227 4.85 -1.65 20.41
N TYR A 228 4.39 -0.44 20.70
CA TYR A 228 3.31 -0.15 21.63
C TYR A 228 2.08 0.24 20.82
N LYS A 229 1.12 -0.70 20.67
CA LYS A 229 -0.12 -0.43 19.96
C LYS A 229 -1.14 0.10 20.97
N VAL A 230 -1.54 1.36 20.78
CA VAL A 230 -2.56 2.04 21.56
C VAL A 230 -3.89 1.86 20.84
N TYR A 231 -4.85 1.25 21.50
CA TYR A 231 -6.23 1.12 21.04
C TYR A 231 -7.09 2.08 21.82
N VAL A 232 -8.00 2.73 21.16
CA VAL A 232 -8.97 3.64 21.77
C VAL A 232 -10.38 3.38 21.26
N ASP A 233 -11.33 3.44 22.16
CA ASP A 233 -12.76 3.39 21.88
C ASP A 233 -13.38 4.67 22.46
N ILE A 234 -13.91 5.53 21.60
CA ILE A 234 -14.62 6.76 21.98
C ILE A 234 -16.10 6.44 21.95
N THR A 235 -16.76 6.59 23.08
CA THR A 235 -18.21 6.41 23.19
C THR A 235 -18.85 7.75 23.48
N ASP A 236 -19.69 8.21 22.56
CA ASP A 236 -20.45 9.45 22.71
C ASP A 236 -21.56 9.30 23.76
N ILE A 237 -22.19 10.38 24.11
CA ILE A 237 -23.28 10.41 25.07
C ILE A 237 -24.50 9.58 24.63
N ASN A 238 -24.65 9.31 23.32
CA ASN A 238 -25.71 8.46 22.77
C ASN A 238 -25.34 6.98 22.77
N GLY A 239 -24.18 6.59 23.29
CA GLY A 239 -23.67 5.22 23.29
C GLY A 239 -23.15 4.76 21.94
N GLU A 240 -22.94 5.65 20.96
CA GLU A 240 -22.24 5.28 19.74
C GLU A 240 -20.75 5.22 20.02
N THR A 241 -20.10 4.10 19.64
CA THR A 241 -18.69 3.89 19.86
C THR A 241 -17.96 3.85 18.53
N GLN A 242 -16.86 4.60 18.43
CA GLN A 242 -15.93 4.60 17.31
C GLN A 242 -14.53 4.30 17.83
N SER A 243 -13.80 3.47 17.10
CA SER A 243 -12.48 2.97 17.51
C SER A 243 -11.38 3.46 16.57
N ASP A 244 -10.19 3.65 17.13
CA ASP A 244 -8.96 3.85 16.36
C ASP A 244 -7.78 3.17 17.07
N SER A 245 -6.71 2.92 16.33
CA SER A 245 -5.49 2.36 16.91
C SER A 245 -4.23 2.95 16.29
N LYS A 246 -3.20 3.19 17.12
CA LYS A 246 -1.92 3.74 16.71
C LYS A 246 -0.77 2.86 17.20
N SER A 247 0.13 2.51 16.30
CA SER A 247 1.37 1.82 16.63
C SER A 247 2.50 2.82 16.85
N ILE A 248 3.25 2.67 17.94
CA ILE A 248 4.38 3.52 18.32
C ILE A 248 5.56 2.62 18.59
N THR A 249 6.64 2.82 17.86
CA THR A 249 7.89 2.10 18.07
C THR A 249 8.81 2.88 19.00
N ILE A 250 9.27 2.22 20.05
CA ILE A 250 10.21 2.80 21.04
C ILE A 250 11.33 1.79 21.30
N GLY A 251 12.56 2.27 21.31
CA GLY A 251 13.76 1.45 21.50
C GLY A 251 14.67 1.99 22.59
N TYR A 252 15.82 1.36 22.69
CA TYR A 252 16.89 1.81 23.57
C TYR A 252 17.61 3.06 23.07
N THR A 253 17.51 3.33 21.77
CA THR A 253 17.92 4.58 21.10
C THR A 253 16.71 5.24 20.49
N SER A 254 16.71 6.57 20.44
CA SER A 254 15.57 7.34 19.93
C SER A 254 15.78 7.88 18.50
N LEU A 255 16.97 7.69 17.94
CA LEU A 255 17.41 8.25 16.67
C LEU A 255 17.78 7.13 15.68
N ILE A 256 17.27 7.23 14.48
CA ILE A 256 17.76 6.53 13.29
C ILE A 256 18.53 7.55 12.47
N VAL A 257 19.78 7.24 12.15
CA VAL A 257 20.60 8.04 11.25
C VAL A 257 21.03 7.20 10.04
N ASP A 258 20.79 7.69 8.84
CA ASP A 258 21.17 7.04 7.58
C ASP A 258 21.44 8.11 6.50
N VAL A 259 21.88 7.64 5.33
CA VAL A 259 22.04 8.47 4.11
C VAL A 259 21.46 7.72 2.90
N ASP A 260 20.84 8.45 1.98
CA ASP A 260 20.24 7.86 0.77
C ASP A 260 21.24 7.60 -0.37
N VAL A 261 22.52 7.50 -0.05
CA VAL A 261 23.56 7.09 -1.00
C VAL A 261 23.26 5.66 -1.48
N PRO A 262 23.20 5.40 -2.79
CA PRO A 262 22.91 4.06 -3.30
C PRO A 262 24.04 3.08 -2.98
N ASN A 263 23.74 1.77 -2.86
CA ASN A 263 24.74 0.74 -2.60
C ASN A 263 25.75 0.56 -3.75
N ILE A 264 25.35 0.95 -4.96
CA ILE A 264 26.19 0.97 -6.16
C ILE A 264 26.18 2.39 -6.69
N LEU A 265 27.33 3.05 -6.70
CA LEU A 265 27.48 4.46 -6.96
C LEU A 265 28.38 4.70 -8.16
N ASN A 266 27.87 5.43 -9.14
CA ASN A 266 28.67 5.85 -10.29
C ASN A 266 29.57 7.04 -9.89
N SER A 267 30.89 6.91 -10.12
CA SER A 267 31.85 7.96 -9.77
C SER A 267 31.60 9.28 -10.49
N ASN A 268 30.92 9.26 -11.63
CA ASN A 268 30.58 10.46 -12.41
C ASN A 268 29.28 11.15 -11.94
N GLU A 269 28.58 10.60 -10.94
CA GLU A 269 27.33 11.14 -10.45
C GLU A 269 27.59 12.39 -9.59
N LYS A 270 27.01 13.52 -10.03
CA LYS A 270 26.98 14.75 -9.25
C LYS A 270 25.62 14.94 -8.65
N LYS A 271 25.45 14.55 -7.40
CA LYS A 271 24.15 14.58 -6.71
C LYS A 271 24.33 14.93 -5.23
N LYS A 272 23.37 15.67 -4.71
CA LYS A 272 23.22 15.83 -3.27
C LYS A 272 22.40 14.67 -2.71
N TYR A 273 22.88 14.07 -1.62
CA TYR A 273 22.25 12.96 -0.93
C TYR A 273 21.59 13.46 0.34
N ASN A 274 20.45 12.91 0.69
CA ASN A 274 19.75 13.27 1.91
C ASN A 274 20.42 12.62 3.12
N ILE A 275 20.48 13.38 4.19
CA ILE A 275 20.80 12.90 5.53
C ILE A 275 19.48 12.58 6.20
N ILE A 276 19.30 11.34 6.59
CA ILE A 276 18.06 10.85 7.19
C ILE A 276 18.28 10.82 8.71
N THR A 277 17.56 11.68 9.42
CA THR A 277 17.56 11.71 10.88
C THR A 277 16.12 11.66 11.35
N ASN A 278 15.67 10.46 11.72
CA ASN A 278 14.28 10.22 12.11
C ASN A 278 14.24 9.60 13.52
N ASN A 279 13.12 9.80 14.21
CA ASN A 279 12.81 8.94 15.32
C ASN A 279 12.39 7.53 14.82
N LEU A 280 12.17 6.60 15.73
CA LEU A 280 11.80 5.22 15.39
C LEU A 280 10.40 5.11 14.70
N ASN A 281 9.63 6.19 14.68
CA ASN A 281 8.31 6.28 14.05
C ASN A 281 8.34 6.99 12.68
N GLY A 282 9.55 7.21 12.15
CA GLY A 282 9.73 7.81 10.83
C GLY A 282 9.59 9.33 10.79
N GLN A 283 9.41 9.98 11.94
CA GLN A 283 9.33 11.44 12.00
C GLN A 283 10.73 12.03 12.03
N LYS A 284 10.89 13.08 11.27
CA LYS A 284 12.13 13.81 11.16
C LYS A 284 12.46 14.53 12.47
N ILE A 285 13.65 14.34 12.93
CA ILE A 285 14.22 15.02 14.12
C ILE A 285 15.57 15.61 13.79
N SER A 286 15.88 16.76 14.40
CA SER A 286 17.20 17.38 14.23
C SER A 286 18.26 16.60 14.98
N ALA A 287 19.35 16.29 14.32
CA ALA A 287 20.51 15.66 14.92
C ALA A 287 21.80 16.16 14.26
N SER A 288 22.87 16.17 15.03
CA SER A 288 24.19 16.53 14.54
C SER A 288 25.10 15.32 14.60
N GLY A 289 26.06 15.26 13.69
CA GLY A 289 26.98 14.14 13.63
C GLY A 289 28.05 14.26 12.57
N LYS A 290 28.67 13.12 12.26
CA LYS A 290 29.75 13.04 11.30
C LYS A 290 29.56 11.85 10.36
N ILE A 291 29.63 12.10 9.08
CA ILE A 291 29.67 11.11 8.02
C ILE A 291 31.14 10.93 7.63
N THR A 292 31.61 9.70 7.62
CA THR A 292 32.96 9.36 7.17
C THR A 292 32.88 8.27 6.13
N ILE A 293 33.55 8.44 4.99
CA ILE A 293 33.62 7.41 3.97
C ILE A 293 35.06 6.95 3.84
N SER A 294 35.25 5.66 3.96
CA SER A 294 36.57 5.05 3.90
C SER A 294 36.62 3.93 2.86
N ARG A 295 37.75 3.82 2.18
CA ARG A 295 37.99 2.73 1.24
C ARG A 295 38.27 1.43 1.99
N LEU A 296 37.76 0.32 1.45
CA LEU A 296 38.01 -1.00 1.95
C LEU A 296 39.08 -1.71 1.11
N GLU A 297 39.86 -2.57 1.74
CA GLU A 297 40.81 -3.41 1.06
C GLU A 297 40.08 -4.39 0.12
N ALA A 298 40.41 -4.40 -1.14
CA ALA A 298 39.87 -5.35 -2.09
C ALA A 298 40.62 -6.68 -1.98
N PRO A 299 39.93 -7.82 -1.86
CA PRO A 299 40.58 -9.11 -1.97
C PRO A 299 41.27 -9.22 -3.33
N GLN A 300 42.54 -9.66 -3.34
CA GLN A 300 43.31 -9.84 -4.57
C GLN A 300 42.69 -10.92 -5.47
N ASN A 301 42.07 -11.91 -4.85
CA ASN A 301 41.40 -13.01 -5.51
C ASN A 301 39.89 -13.00 -5.21
N PHE A 302 39.10 -13.46 -6.16
CA PHE A 302 37.68 -13.69 -5.91
C PHE A 302 37.47 -15.16 -5.52
N PHE A 303 36.56 -15.35 -4.58
CA PHE A 303 36.19 -16.68 -4.10
C PHE A 303 34.84 -17.08 -4.63
N ARG A 304 34.68 -18.34 -5.06
CA ARG A 304 33.39 -18.90 -5.41
C ARG A 304 32.58 -19.12 -4.15
N LYS A 305 31.32 -18.65 -4.18
CA LYS A 305 30.38 -18.88 -3.08
C LYS A 305 30.27 -20.39 -2.83
N ARG A 306 30.27 -20.75 -1.55
CA ARG A 306 30.09 -22.14 -1.13
C ARG A 306 28.69 -22.61 -1.53
N LEU A 307 28.53 -23.83 -2.04
CA LEU A 307 27.27 -24.46 -2.41
C LEU A 307 26.58 -25.17 -1.24
N TRP A 308 27.25 -25.31 -0.13
CA TRP A 308 26.76 -25.93 1.10
C TRP A 308 26.93 -24.95 2.26
N THR A 309 26.21 -25.20 3.34
CA THR A 309 26.32 -24.41 4.56
C THR A 309 27.72 -24.46 5.14
N LYS A 310 28.17 -23.34 5.73
CA LYS A 310 29.44 -23.29 6.45
C LYS A 310 29.41 -24.37 7.55
N PRO A 311 30.46 -25.24 7.64
CA PRO A 311 30.51 -26.22 8.72
C PRO A 311 30.77 -25.57 10.07
N ASP A 312 30.22 -26.12 11.13
CA ASP A 312 30.44 -25.66 12.48
C ASP A 312 31.89 -25.87 12.90
N ASN A 313 32.51 -26.98 12.45
CA ASN A 313 33.91 -27.31 12.65
C ASN A 313 34.59 -27.50 11.31
N PHE A 314 35.79 -26.90 11.15
CA PHE A 314 36.59 -27.04 9.96
C PHE A 314 37.46 -28.30 10.07
N TYR A 315 37.32 -29.22 9.12
CA TYR A 315 38.17 -30.39 9.00
C TYR A 315 39.57 -30.06 8.45
N TYR A 316 39.65 -29.11 7.52
CA TYR A 316 40.90 -28.64 6.95
C TYR A 316 41.33 -27.35 7.61
N THR A 317 42.68 -27.19 7.76
CA THR A 317 43.23 -25.87 8.07
C THR A 317 42.99 -24.91 6.90
N LYS A 318 43.08 -23.61 7.13
CA LYS A 318 42.95 -22.62 6.07
C LYS A 318 43.96 -22.81 4.93
N ASN A 319 45.19 -23.25 5.26
CA ASN A 319 46.25 -23.50 4.28
C ASN A 319 45.96 -24.75 3.46
N ASP A 320 45.56 -25.85 4.09
CA ASP A 320 45.15 -27.05 3.39
C ASP A 320 43.94 -26.80 2.48
N TRP A 321 42.96 -26.00 2.94
CA TRP A 321 41.83 -25.63 2.10
C TRP A 321 42.26 -24.83 0.89
N LYS A 322 43.10 -23.81 1.05
CA LYS A 322 43.63 -23.02 -0.06
C LYS A 322 44.41 -23.84 -1.08
N SER A 323 45.19 -24.85 -0.61
CA SER A 323 45.93 -25.71 -1.52
C SER A 323 45.03 -26.66 -2.32
N LYS A 324 43.98 -27.19 -1.70
CA LYS A 324 43.07 -28.18 -2.33
C LYS A 324 41.90 -27.54 -3.08
N TYR A 325 41.41 -26.43 -2.59
CA TYR A 325 40.21 -25.77 -3.07
C TYR A 325 40.46 -24.27 -3.29
N SER A 326 41.56 -23.95 -3.98
CA SER A 326 41.87 -22.56 -4.33
C SER A 326 40.68 -21.91 -5.06
N GLY A 327 40.26 -20.76 -4.66
CA GLY A 327 39.09 -20.07 -5.23
C GLY A 327 37.74 -20.43 -4.60
N ASN A 328 37.70 -21.33 -3.61
CA ASN A 328 36.52 -21.49 -2.76
C ASN A 328 36.72 -20.79 -1.42
N GLU A 329 35.62 -20.14 -0.94
CA GLU A 329 35.60 -19.49 0.34
C GLU A 329 35.83 -20.48 1.49
N TYR A 330 36.69 -20.10 2.46
CA TYR A 330 36.93 -20.86 3.69
C TYR A 330 36.08 -20.34 4.86
N ASP A 331 36.25 -19.09 5.23
CA ASP A 331 35.58 -18.52 6.40
C ASP A 331 35.19 -17.04 6.23
N GLY A 332 34.28 -16.76 5.30
CA GLY A 332 33.71 -15.44 5.13
C GLY A 332 34.65 -14.42 4.49
N GLU A 333 35.57 -14.86 3.62
CA GLU A 333 36.45 -13.95 2.85
C GLU A 333 35.67 -13.07 1.87
N THR A 334 34.41 -13.41 1.56
CA THR A 334 33.52 -12.59 0.73
C THR A 334 32.70 -11.59 1.53
N ASP A 335 32.71 -11.69 2.85
CA ASP A 335 31.96 -10.80 3.73
C ASP A 335 32.56 -9.39 3.75
N ILE A 336 31.86 -8.44 3.15
CA ILE A 336 32.30 -7.03 3.06
C ILE A 336 32.53 -6.39 4.43
N SER A 337 31.80 -6.82 5.46
CA SER A 337 31.91 -6.27 6.81
C SER A 337 33.23 -6.61 7.52
N LYS A 338 33.92 -7.66 7.02
CA LYS A 338 35.20 -8.12 7.55
C LYS A 338 36.41 -7.55 6.81
N LEU A 339 36.18 -6.78 5.74
CA LEU A 339 37.28 -6.16 4.99
C LEU A 339 37.96 -5.07 5.80
N LYS A 340 39.28 -5.02 5.68
CA LYS A 340 40.08 -3.99 6.36
C LYS A 340 39.80 -2.62 5.79
N VAL A 341 39.59 -1.65 6.67
CA VAL A 341 39.50 -0.23 6.32
C VAL A 341 40.91 0.29 5.99
N LEU A 342 41.08 0.87 4.82
CA LEU A 342 42.34 1.47 4.37
C LEU A 342 42.40 2.94 4.79
N ASN A 343 42.06 3.82 3.89
CA ASN A 343 42.13 5.27 4.06
C ASN A 343 40.74 5.92 4.03
N LYS A 344 40.64 6.99 4.77
CA LYS A 344 39.48 7.87 4.72
C LYS A 344 39.58 8.74 3.45
N VAL A 345 38.51 8.74 2.64
CA VAL A 345 38.40 9.52 1.39
C VAL A 345 37.50 10.72 1.52
N PHE A 346 36.56 10.70 2.47
CA PHE A 346 35.60 11.77 2.65
C PHE A 346 35.22 11.92 4.13
N SER A 347 34.95 13.16 4.56
CA SER A 347 34.43 13.44 5.88
C SER A 347 33.59 14.70 5.84
N TYR A 348 32.41 14.61 6.44
CA TYR A 348 31.44 15.70 6.51
C TYR A 348 30.78 15.75 7.89
N GLY A 349 30.87 16.90 8.54
CA GLY A 349 30.11 17.17 9.76
C GLY A 349 28.73 17.71 9.38
N PHE A 350 27.69 17.14 9.91
CA PHE A 350 26.33 17.55 9.59
C PHE A 350 25.57 18.05 10.82
N ASP A 351 24.60 18.91 10.55
CA ASP A 351 23.52 19.33 11.45
C ASP A 351 22.23 19.35 10.64
N SER A 352 21.42 18.29 10.78
CA SER A 352 20.22 18.12 9.96
C SER A 352 19.11 19.15 10.26
N GLY A 353 19.23 19.89 11.35
CA GLY A 353 18.37 21.05 11.63
C GLY A 353 18.68 22.26 10.76
N LYS A 354 19.88 22.33 10.16
CA LYS A 354 20.32 23.42 9.29
C LYS A 354 20.40 23.01 7.83
N GLU A 355 20.94 21.84 7.56
CA GLU A 355 21.11 21.33 6.19
C GLU A 355 20.83 19.82 6.16
N GLU A 356 19.89 19.41 5.30
CA GLU A 356 19.41 18.03 5.21
C GLU A 356 20.10 17.23 4.11
N LYS A 357 20.98 17.87 3.34
CA LYS A 357 21.65 17.25 2.19
C LYS A 357 23.14 17.53 2.24
N PHE A 358 23.91 16.56 1.76
CA PHE A 358 25.34 16.71 1.54
C PHE A 358 25.74 16.24 0.16
N GLU A 359 26.85 16.74 -0.33
CA GLU A 359 27.45 16.36 -1.61
C GLU A 359 28.78 15.65 -1.34
N ILE A 360 28.98 14.52 -1.99
CA ILE A 360 30.26 13.83 -1.96
C ILE A 360 31.18 14.54 -2.97
N LYS A 361 32.07 15.37 -2.44
CA LYS A 361 33.05 16.10 -3.25
C LYS A 361 34.10 15.13 -3.80
N ASP A 362 34.62 15.45 -4.98
CA ASP A 362 35.70 14.74 -5.66
C ASP A 362 35.45 13.26 -5.93
N LEU A 363 34.18 12.84 -5.99
CA LEU A 363 33.77 11.45 -6.23
C LEU A 363 34.37 10.91 -7.55
N SER A 364 34.53 11.75 -8.57
CA SER A 364 35.13 11.38 -9.86
C SER A 364 36.60 10.96 -9.75
N ASN A 365 37.27 11.36 -8.69
CA ASN A 365 38.68 11.02 -8.43
C ASN A 365 38.81 9.72 -7.60
N TRP A 366 37.69 9.15 -7.16
CA TRP A 366 37.76 7.91 -6.38
C TRP A 366 38.01 6.71 -7.28
N GLU A 367 38.93 5.88 -6.88
CA GLU A 367 39.16 4.62 -7.56
C GLU A 367 37.93 3.70 -7.46
N PRO A 368 37.58 2.97 -8.52
CA PRO A 368 36.57 1.92 -8.41
C PRO A 368 36.90 0.97 -7.27
N GLY A 369 35.91 0.62 -6.44
CA GLY A 369 36.17 -0.21 -5.28
C GLY A 369 35.02 -0.28 -4.29
N ARG A 370 35.26 -0.94 -3.16
CA ARG A 370 34.33 -1.03 -2.05
C ARG A 370 34.68 0.00 -0.99
N TYR A 371 33.64 0.59 -0.42
CA TYR A 371 33.74 1.64 0.57
C TYR A 371 32.76 1.39 1.71
N VAL A 372 33.06 1.89 2.87
CA VAL A 372 32.14 1.97 4.02
C VAL A 372 31.82 3.41 4.32
N ILE A 373 30.53 3.73 4.43
CA ILE A 373 30.02 4.95 4.99
C ILE A 373 29.72 4.68 6.45
N GLU A 374 30.39 5.39 7.36
CA GLU A 374 30.14 5.35 8.79
C GLU A 374 29.52 6.67 9.20
N ILE A 375 28.38 6.62 9.84
CA ILE A 375 27.63 7.77 10.32
C ILE A 375 27.60 7.68 11.83
N ASN A 376 28.20 8.66 12.48
CA ASN A 376 28.26 8.76 13.92
C ASN A 376 27.44 9.96 14.38
N SER A 377 26.47 9.74 15.26
CA SER A 377 25.62 10.76 15.85
C SER A 377 25.36 10.46 17.32
N ILE A 378 24.67 11.35 18.00
CA ILE A 378 24.24 11.19 19.39
C ILE A 378 22.75 11.51 19.40
N ASP A 379 21.96 10.66 20.04
CA ASP A 379 20.53 10.93 20.21
C ASP A 379 20.29 12.03 21.26
N SER A 380 19.05 12.51 21.33
CA SER A 380 18.66 13.59 22.27
C SER A 380 18.85 13.23 23.76
N PHE A 381 19.10 11.97 24.05
CA PHE A 381 19.38 11.48 25.42
C PHE A 381 20.85 11.22 25.69
N GLY A 382 21.74 11.59 24.77
CA GLY A 382 23.18 11.43 24.89
C GLY A 382 23.71 10.05 24.54
N LYS A 383 22.87 9.14 23.99
CA LYS A 383 23.31 7.80 23.58
C LYS A 383 23.94 7.86 22.18
N PRO A 384 25.12 7.25 21.97
CA PRO A 384 25.75 7.21 20.66
C PRO A 384 24.94 6.33 19.69
N VAL A 385 24.78 6.80 18.47
CA VAL A 385 24.12 6.10 17.37
C VAL A 385 25.10 6.00 16.21
N ILE A 386 25.42 4.78 15.83
CA ILE A 386 26.37 4.48 14.75
C ILE A 386 25.65 3.66 13.70
N ASN A 387 25.73 4.11 12.45
CA ASN A 387 25.26 3.32 11.31
C ASN A 387 26.40 3.12 10.31
N LYS A 388 26.47 1.92 9.72
CA LYS A 388 27.45 1.56 8.70
C LYS A 388 26.76 1.08 7.46
N LYS A 389 27.06 1.71 6.33
CA LYS A 389 26.54 1.35 5.02
C LYS A 389 27.70 1.02 4.09
N PHE A 390 27.63 -0.12 3.43
CA PHE A 390 28.64 -0.54 2.47
C PHE A 390 28.21 -0.18 1.07
N ILE A 391 29.09 0.45 0.30
CA ILE A 391 28.84 0.86 -1.07
C ILE A 391 29.94 0.37 -1.99
N THR A 392 29.60 0.22 -3.27
CA THR A 392 30.56 -0.05 -4.34
C THR A 392 30.58 1.14 -5.28
N VAL A 393 31.75 1.73 -5.49
CA VAL A 393 31.95 2.82 -6.45
C VAL A 393 32.48 2.21 -7.75
N TYR A 394 31.85 2.57 -8.86
CA TYR A 394 32.30 2.19 -10.22
C TYR A 394 32.33 3.40 -11.14
N SER A 395 33.05 3.26 -12.25
CA SER A 395 33.05 4.28 -13.30
C SER A 395 32.42 3.71 -14.58
N GLU A 396 31.42 4.42 -15.12
CA GLU A 396 30.76 4.03 -16.37
C GLU A 396 31.71 4.06 -17.57
N SER A 397 32.69 4.95 -17.56
CA SER A 397 33.67 5.11 -18.65
C SER A 397 34.89 4.20 -18.52
N SER A 398 35.04 3.50 -17.42
CA SER A 398 36.20 2.62 -17.15
C SER A 398 35.92 1.15 -17.49
N THR A 399 36.90 0.46 -17.98
CA THR A 399 36.88 -0.99 -18.14
C THR A 399 37.33 -1.75 -16.87
N ILE A 400 37.79 -1.01 -15.86
CA ILE A 400 38.30 -1.59 -14.61
C ILE A 400 37.14 -2.02 -13.73
N LEU A 401 37.17 -3.28 -13.27
CA LEU A 401 36.23 -3.79 -12.28
C LEU A 401 36.41 -3.10 -10.92
N PRO A 402 35.34 -2.81 -10.18
CA PRO A 402 35.45 -2.22 -8.84
C PRO A 402 36.08 -3.16 -7.81
N PHE A 403 36.01 -4.46 -8.03
CA PHE A 403 36.67 -5.49 -7.24
C PHE A 403 36.72 -6.82 -7.99
N ALA A 404 37.60 -7.73 -7.58
CA ALA A 404 37.70 -9.07 -8.18
C ALA A 404 36.41 -9.87 -7.90
N THR A 405 35.70 -10.27 -8.97
CA THR A 405 34.41 -10.97 -8.87
C THR A 405 34.18 -11.87 -10.08
N GLN A 406 33.40 -12.91 -9.87
CA GLN A 406 32.99 -13.80 -10.96
C GLN A 406 32.08 -13.10 -11.96
N PHE A 407 31.16 -12.28 -11.43
CA PHE A 407 30.21 -11.52 -12.22
C PHE A 407 29.91 -10.19 -11.54
N TRP A 408 30.04 -9.12 -12.28
CA TRP A 408 29.72 -7.76 -11.88
C TRP A 408 28.54 -7.25 -12.70
N TYR A 409 27.59 -6.60 -12.01
CA TYR A 409 26.44 -5.97 -12.62
C TYR A 409 26.09 -4.68 -11.90
N ALA A 410 25.81 -3.63 -12.66
CA ALA A 410 25.23 -2.39 -12.18
C ALA A 410 24.24 -1.85 -13.21
N SER A 411 23.12 -1.28 -12.73
CA SER A 411 22.14 -0.56 -13.54
C SER A 411 22.12 0.89 -13.10
N VAL A 412 22.03 1.82 -14.04
CA VAL A 412 22.02 3.26 -13.74
C VAL A 412 20.68 3.66 -13.13
N LYS A 413 19.57 3.19 -13.70
CA LYS A 413 18.21 3.38 -13.14
C LYS A 413 17.30 2.23 -13.59
N ASN A 414 16.12 2.11 -12.99
CA ASN A 414 15.17 1.03 -13.28
C ASN A 414 13.89 1.48 -13.97
N GLU A 415 13.65 2.79 -14.06
CA GLU A 415 12.46 3.36 -14.71
C GLU A 415 12.90 4.26 -15.87
N TYR A 416 12.30 4.06 -17.02
CA TYR A 416 12.64 4.75 -18.27
C TYR A 416 11.38 5.15 -19.02
N GLN A 417 11.49 6.27 -19.77
CA GLN A 417 10.50 6.64 -20.76
C GLN A 417 11.00 6.23 -22.16
N PRO A 418 10.10 5.94 -23.12
CA PRO A 418 10.47 5.76 -24.52
C PRO A 418 11.27 6.95 -25.04
N GLY A 419 12.33 6.65 -25.81
CA GLY A 419 13.32 7.63 -26.28
C GLY A 419 14.54 7.76 -25.37
N GLU A 420 14.53 7.24 -24.15
CA GLU A 420 15.71 7.15 -23.29
C GLU A 420 16.54 5.90 -23.60
N THR A 421 17.76 5.87 -23.11
CA THR A 421 18.65 4.69 -23.23
C THR A 421 18.95 4.12 -21.86
N ALA A 422 18.59 2.87 -21.65
CA ALA A 422 18.96 2.12 -20.45
C ALA A 422 20.42 1.66 -20.54
N LYS A 423 21.16 1.85 -19.45
CA LYS A 423 22.58 1.56 -19.37
C LYS A 423 22.87 0.54 -18.30
N PHE A 424 23.65 -0.45 -18.66
CA PHE A 424 24.09 -1.53 -17.78
C PHE A 424 25.60 -1.69 -17.84
N ILE A 425 26.22 -1.86 -16.70
CA ILE A 425 27.62 -2.22 -16.61
C ILE A 425 27.67 -3.70 -16.24
N VAL A 426 28.33 -4.50 -17.05
CA VAL A 426 28.53 -5.93 -16.79
C VAL A 426 30.01 -6.27 -16.90
N GLY A 427 30.48 -7.17 -16.05
CA GLY A 427 31.89 -7.51 -16.03
C GLY A 427 32.22 -8.83 -15.33
N SER A 428 33.43 -9.27 -15.45
CA SER A 428 33.95 -10.50 -14.83
C SER A 428 35.45 -10.45 -14.71
N SER A 429 35.99 -10.98 -13.60
CA SER A 429 37.40 -11.20 -13.42
C SER A 429 37.91 -12.52 -14.07
N TYR A 430 37.00 -13.29 -14.63
CA TYR A 430 37.41 -14.44 -15.42
C TYR A 430 38.06 -14.04 -16.76
N ASN A 431 39.05 -14.82 -17.22
CA ASN A 431 39.58 -14.68 -18.56
C ASN A 431 38.68 -15.43 -19.55
N ASN A 432 38.40 -14.80 -20.70
CA ASN A 432 37.56 -15.37 -21.78
C ASN A 432 36.18 -15.86 -21.35
N ALA A 433 35.55 -15.19 -20.42
CA ALA A 433 34.17 -15.51 -20.01
C ALA A 433 33.16 -15.19 -21.13
N ASN A 434 32.25 -16.14 -21.38
CA ASN A 434 31.15 -15.92 -22.31
C ASN A 434 29.93 -15.39 -21.54
N LEU A 435 29.48 -14.19 -21.88
CA LEU A 435 28.30 -13.54 -21.34
C LEU A 435 27.18 -13.58 -22.38
N LEU A 436 26.05 -14.16 -22.01
CA LEU A 436 24.82 -14.08 -22.77
C LEU A 436 24.04 -12.85 -22.30
N TYR A 437 23.70 -11.96 -23.24
CA TYR A 437 22.80 -10.83 -23.04
C TYR A 437 21.51 -11.08 -23.83
N GLU A 438 20.37 -11.01 -23.14
CA GLU A 438 19.06 -11.19 -23.74
C GLU A 438 18.10 -10.08 -23.29
N VAL A 439 17.19 -9.70 -24.18
CA VAL A 439 16.08 -8.79 -23.90
C VAL A 439 14.78 -9.58 -24.08
N GLU A 440 13.98 -9.62 -23.04
CA GLU A 440 12.65 -10.22 -23.01
C GLU A 440 11.58 -9.14 -23.03
N HIS A 441 10.60 -9.30 -23.94
CA HIS A 441 9.41 -8.49 -23.97
C HIS A 441 8.20 -9.38 -24.28
N LYS A 442 7.12 -9.26 -23.50
CA LYS A 442 5.91 -10.08 -23.60
C LYS A 442 6.21 -11.58 -23.65
N SER A 443 7.01 -12.03 -22.68
CA SER A 443 7.44 -13.45 -22.56
C SER A 443 8.17 -14.01 -23.80
N LYS A 444 8.83 -13.16 -24.58
CA LYS A 444 9.63 -13.57 -25.72
C LYS A 444 10.99 -12.89 -25.70
N ILE A 445 12.02 -13.65 -26.04
CA ILE A 445 13.34 -13.07 -26.28
C ILE A 445 13.30 -12.33 -27.62
N VAL A 446 13.39 -11.00 -27.57
CA VAL A 446 13.37 -10.12 -28.73
C VAL A 446 14.76 -9.73 -29.20
N TYR A 447 15.77 -9.90 -28.36
CA TYR A 447 17.17 -9.68 -28.71
C TYR A 447 18.07 -10.65 -27.93
N ARG A 448 19.13 -11.11 -28.56
CA ARG A 448 20.13 -12.01 -27.96
C ARG A 448 21.52 -11.72 -28.51
N LYS A 449 22.51 -11.64 -27.64
CA LYS A 449 23.92 -11.46 -28.03
C LYS A 449 24.86 -12.19 -27.08
N TRP A 450 25.86 -12.84 -27.63
CA TRP A 450 27.00 -13.36 -26.87
C TRP A 450 28.14 -12.33 -26.87
N LEU A 451 28.71 -12.08 -25.71
CA LEU A 451 29.83 -11.18 -25.48
C LEU A 451 30.96 -11.95 -24.83
N LYS A 452 32.20 -11.69 -25.23
CA LYS A 452 33.39 -12.17 -24.53
C LYS A 452 33.88 -11.07 -23.56
N ILE A 453 34.07 -11.42 -22.31
CA ILE A 453 34.60 -10.56 -21.27
C ILE A 453 35.83 -11.19 -20.67
N SER A 454 36.90 -10.43 -20.49
CA SER A 454 38.16 -10.91 -19.96
C SER A 454 38.76 -9.90 -18.98
N ASN A 455 38.60 -10.20 -17.69
CA ASN A 455 39.07 -9.39 -16.56
C ASN A 455 38.74 -7.88 -16.69
N GLN A 456 37.52 -7.60 -17.14
CA GLN A 456 37.08 -6.21 -17.37
C GLN A 456 35.57 -6.08 -17.19
N GLN A 457 35.11 -4.85 -17.12
CA GLN A 457 33.70 -4.49 -17.28
C GLN A 457 33.44 -3.81 -18.63
N THR A 458 32.20 -3.84 -19.07
CA THR A 458 31.75 -3.21 -20.32
C THR A 458 30.40 -2.56 -20.13
N LEU A 459 30.17 -1.46 -20.84
CA LEU A 459 28.88 -0.79 -20.94
C LEU A 459 28.02 -1.49 -21.99
N ILE A 460 26.77 -1.75 -21.62
CA ILE A 460 25.72 -2.24 -22.54
C ILE A 460 24.59 -1.23 -22.51
N GLU A 461 24.14 -0.81 -23.68
CA GLU A 461 23.09 0.15 -23.87
C GLU A 461 21.87 -0.51 -24.54
N LEU A 462 20.68 -0.19 -24.04
CA LEU A 462 19.41 -0.61 -24.62
C LEU A 462 18.54 0.62 -24.86
N PRO A 463 18.32 1.02 -26.12
CA PRO A 463 17.33 2.04 -26.45
C PRO A 463 15.92 1.60 -26.04
N ILE A 464 15.22 2.43 -25.27
CA ILE A 464 13.86 2.15 -24.85
C ILE A 464 12.90 2.68 -25.90
N GLU A 465 12.30 1.76 -26.63
CA GLU A 465 11.34 2.05 -27.69
C GLU A 465 9.91 2.11 -27.15
N GLU A 466 9.01 2.77 -27.87
CA GLU A 466 7.58 2.87 -27.50
C GLU A 466 6.90 1.50 -27.33
N LYS A 467 7.34 0.49 -28.07
CA LYS A 467 6.82 -0.89 -27.95
C LYS A 467 7.09 -1.53 -26.58
N TYR A 468 8.05 -1.00 -25.80
CA TYR A 468 8.42 -1.52 -24.48
C TYR A 468 7.56 -0.98 -23.34
N ARG A 469 6.53 -0.14 -23.63
CA ARG A 469 5.57 0.24 -22.60
C ARG A 469 4.92 -1.00 -21.98
N GLY A 470 4.79 -0.99 -20.66
CA GLY A 470 4.40 -2.15 -19.87
C GLY A 470 5.56 -3.05 -19.47
N ASN A 471 6.78 -2.51 -19.49
CA ASN A 471 8.04 -3.10 -19.06
C ASN A 471 8.78 -3.92 -20.14
N VAL A 472 10.06 -4.01 -19.94
CA VAL A 472 10.97 -4.87 -20.70
C VAL A 472 11.99 -5.46 -19.71
N SER A 473 12.30 -6.73 -19.86
CA SER A 473 13.29 -7.40 -18.99
C SER A 473 14.58 -7.66 -19.72
N VAL A 474 15.68 -7.59 -18.99
CA VAL A 474 17.02 -7.89 -19.48
C VAL A 474 17.64 -9.03 -18.67
N HIS A 475 18.34 -9.90 -19.34
CA HIS A 475 18.98 -11.06 -18.75
C HIS A 475 20.45 -11.06 -19.09
N PHE A 476 21.28 -11.22 -18.08
CA PHE A 476 22.71 -11.39 -18.21
C PHE A 476 23.10 -12.74 -17.60
N LYS A 477 23.66 -13.64 -18.39
CA LYS A 477 24.05 -14.97 -17.96
C LYS A 477 25.51 -15.20 -18.30
N LEU A 478 26.32 -15.48 -17.30
CA LEU A 478 27.73 -15.82 -17.47
C LEU A 478 27.92 -17.25 -17.00
N ILE A 479 28.49 -18.09 -17.89
CA ILE A 479 28.78 -19.48 -17.60
C ILE A 479 30.28 -19.65 -17.55
N SER A 480 30.81 -20.06 -16.41
CA SER A 480 32.25 -20.29 -16.26
C SER A 480 32.52 -21.30 -15.14
N TYR A 481 33.50 -22.15 -15.33
CA TYR A 481 33.92 -23.19 -14.40
C TYR A 481 32.74 -23.99 -13.81
N ASN A 482 31.89 -24.45 -14.71
CA ASN A 482 30.70 -25.25 -14.38
C ASN A 482 29.70 -24.57 -13.43
N ARG A 483 29.62 -23.24 -13.47
CA ARG A 483 28.67 -22.45 -12.73
C ARG A 483 28.01 -21.40 -13.61
N VAL A 484 26.76 -21.10 -13.29
CA VAL A 484 25.99 -20.01 -13.90
C VAL A 484 25.91 -18.85 -12.92
N TYR A 485 26.28 -17.68 -13.39
CA TYR A 485 26.09 -16.42 -12.71
C TYR A 485 25.07 -15.61 -13.50
N SER A 486 24.06 -15.10 -12.84
CA SER A 486 23.00 -14.35 -13.53
C SER A 486 22.66 -13.06 -12.81
N SER A 487 22.26 -12.07 -13.59
CA SER A 487 21.54 -10.91 -13.16
C SER A 487 20.39 -10.67 -14.12
N ASP A 488 19.21 -10.49 -13.58
CA ASP A 488 17.99 -10.26 -14.32
C ASP A 488 17.36 -8.96 -13.79
N ALA A 489 16.89 -8.10 -14.67
CA ALA A 489 16.24 -6.86 -14.29
C ALA A 489 15.03 -6.59 -15.17
N THR A 490 13.94 -6.18 -14.55
CA THR A 490 12.77 -5.64 -15.26
C THR A 490 12.84 -4.12 -15.20
N LEU A 491 12.90 -3.50 -16.37
CA LEU A 491 12.88 -2.05 -16.53
C LEU A 491 11.43 -1.60 -16.59
N GLN A 492 11.07 -0.68 -15.72
CA GLN A 492 9.74 -0.09 -15.72
C GLN A 492 9.64 0.93 -16.86
N VAL A 493 8.66 0.71 -17.72
CA VAL A 493 8.32 1.62 -18.82
C VAL A 493 6.82 1.92 -18.73
N PRO A 494 6.43 2.95 -17.98
CA PRO A 494 5.04 3.22 -17.65
C PRO A 494 4.24 3.67 -18.88
N TYR A 495 2.93 3.47 -18.81
CA TYR A 495 1.98 3.96 -19.82
C TYR A 495 1.62 5.44 -19.61
N SER A 496 2.62 6.29 -19.41
CA SER A 496 2.44 7.73 -19.22
C SER A 496 1.72 8.43 -20.38
N ASN A 497 1.74 7.83 -21.57
CA ASN A 497 0.98 8.27 -22.73
C ASN A 497 -0.52 7.96 -22.63
N LYS A 498 -0.97 7.30 -21.58
CA LYS A 498 -2.39 6.94 -21.32
C LYS A 498 -2.97 7.64 -20.10
N GLU A 499 -2.22 8.55 -19.49
CA GLU A 499 -2.67 9.26 -18.29
C GLU A 499 -3.37 10.57 -18.67
N LEU A 500 -4.62 10.74 -18.22
CA LEU A 500 -5.33 12.01 -18.30
C LEU A 500 -5.06 12.83 -17.04
N LYS A 501 -4.82 14.11 -17.23
CA LYS A 501 -4.76 15.06 -16.12
C LYS A 501 -6.14 15.64 -15.90
N ILE A 502 -6.69 15.42 -14.70
CA ILE A 502 -8.00 15.92 -14.29
C ILE A 502 -7.81 16.89 -13.15
N THR A 503 -8.39 18.09 -13.24
CA THR A 503 -8.26 19.15 -12.23
C THR A 503 -9.59 19.89 -12.06
N PHE A 504 -9.90 20.30 -10.82
CA PHE A 504 -10.99 21.24 -10.59
C PHE A 504 -10.54 22.66 -10.95
N GLU A 505 -11.33 23.35 -11.75
CA GLU A 505 -11.18 24.81 -11.96
C GLU A 505 -12.01 25.57 -10.94
N THR A 506 -13.18 25.03 -10.60
CA THR A 506 -14.02 25.58 -9.53
C THR A 506 -14.41 24.45 -8.58
N PHE A 507 -14.19 24.66 -7.28
CA PHE A 507 -14.55 23.72 -6.22
C PHE A 507 -14.71 24.44 -4.90
N ARG A 508 -15.82 24.17 -4.20
CA ARG A 508 -16.02 24.63 -2.83
C ARG A 508 -16.04 23.43 -1.88
N ASN A 509 -15.21 23.48 -0.86
CA ASN A 509 -15.09 22.41 0.15
C ASN A 509 -16.07 22.51 1.29
N LYS A 510 -16.88 23.60 1.37
CA LYS A 510 -17.94 23.80 2.35
C LYS A 510 -19.20 24.27 1.66
N LEU A 511 -20.31 23.60 1.90
CA LEU A 511 -21.62 23.91 1.34
C LEU A 511 -22.68 23.93 2.44
N LEU A 512 -23.75 24.66 2.20
CA LEU A 512 -24.97 24.58 3.03
C LEU A 512 -25.78 23.34 2.62
N PRO A 513 -26.48 22.68 3.56
CA PRO A 513 -27.41 21.60 3.24
C PRO A 513 -28.46 22.06 2.23
N GLY A 514 -28.73 21.28 1.19
CA GLY A 514 -29.70 21.62 0.14
C GLY A 514 -29.22 22.69 -0.85
N GLN A 515 -27.97 23.11 -0.78
CA GLN A 515 -27.39 24.11 -1.69
C GLN A 515 -27.21 23.56 -3.09
N GLN A 516 -27.53 24.38 -4.10
CA GLN A 516 -27.16 24.12 -5.47
C GLN A 516 -25.70 24.50 -5.71
N GLU A 517 -24.98 23.66 -6.45
CA GLU A 517 -23.57 23.81 -6.73
C GLU A 517 -23.26 23.46 -8.18
N GLU A 518 -22.24 24.13 -8.72
CA GLU A 518 -21.71 23.86 -10.06
C GLU A 518 -20.19 23.75 -9.96
N TRP A 519 -19.64 22.60 -10.38
CA TRP A 519 -18.21 22.39 -10.50
C TRP A 519 -17.80 22.33 -11.96
N ARG A 520 -16.65 22.93 -12.24
CA ARG A 520 -16.00 22.84 -13.52
C ARG A 520 -14.72 22.02 -13.39
N ILE A 521 -14.68 20.91 -14.12
CA ILE A 521 -13.60 19.95 -14.09
C ILE A 521 -12.95 19.96 -15.46
N LYS A 522 -11.64 20.24 -15.51
CA LYS A 522 -10.86 20.24 -16.74
C LYS A 522 -10.15 18.91 -16.91
N ILE A 523 -10.28 18.33 -18.10
CA ILE A 523 -9.65 17.07 -18.51
C ILE A 523 -8.73 17.37 -19.68
N SER A 524 -7.46 17.00 -19.55
CA SER A 524 -6.45 17.18 -20.59
C SER A 524 -5.66 15.89 -20.80
N GLY A 525 -5.20 15.69 -22.02
CA GLY A 525 -4.38 14.56 -22.40
C GLY A 525 -2.96 14.63 -21.85
N PRO A 526 -2.14 13.59 -22.08
CA PRO A 526 -0.79 13.45 -21.53
C PRO A 526 0.14 14.62 -21.86
N LYS A 527 -0.09 15.32 -22.97
CA LYS A 527 0.69 16.49 -23.41
C LYS A 527 0.00 17.81 -23.09
N GLY A 528 -1.11 17.79 -22.35
CA GLY A 528 -1.90 18.96 -22.02
C GLY A 528 -2.93 19.36 -23.09
N GLU A 529 -3.10 18.54 -24.14
CA GLU A 529 -4.08 18.74 -25.21
C GLU A 529 -5.52 18.54 -24.72
N LYS A 530 -6.46 19.19 -25.39
CA LYS A 530 -7.90 18.99 -25.19
C LYS A 530 -8.29 17.62 -25.72
N VAL A 531 -9.08 16.89 -24.98
CA VAL A 531 -9.52 15.53 -25.33
C VAL A 531 -11.03 15.38 -25.27
N ALA A 532 -11.57 14.56 -26.15
CA ALA A 532 -12.93 14.07 -26.04
C ALA A 532 -12.96 12.88 -25.08
N ALA A 533 -13.45 13.11 -23.87
CA ALA A 533 -13.53 12.11 -22.83
C ALA A 533 -14.94 11.96 -22.28
N GLU A 534 -15.28 10.73 -21.87
CA GLU A 534 -16.46 10.43 -21.06
C GLU A 534 -16.04 10.24 -19.61
N MET A 535 -16.74 10.91 -18.69
CA MET A 535 -16.48 10.84 -17.26
C MET A 535 -17.66 10.23 -16.51
N VAL A 536 -17.40 9.40 -15.52
CA VAL A 536 -18.33 9.05 -14.46
C VAL A 536 -17.93 9.78 -13.18
N ALA A 537 -18.93 10.30 -12.47
CA ALA A 537 -18.69 10.96 -11.20
C ALA A 537 -19.77 10.57 -10.19
N THR A 538 -19.37 10.36 -8.94
CA THR A 538 -20.26 10.15 -7.80
C THR A 538 -19.91 11.10 -6.66
N LEU A 539 -20.90 11.46 -5.86
CA LEU A 539 -20.72 12.16 -4.60
C LEU A 539 -21.56 11.45 -3.54
N TYR A 540 -20.92 10.84 -2.57
CA TYR A 540 -21.57 10.04 -1.52
C TYR A 540 -21.09 10.39 -0.12
N ASP A 541 -21.88 10.02 0.88
CA ASP A 541 -21.60 10.24 2.31
C ASP A 541 -20.36 9.46 2.74
N LYS A 542 -19.25 10.17 3.05
CA LYS A 542 -17.96 9.59 3.44
C LYS A 542 -18.04 8.74 4.71
N SER A 543 -19.05 8.97 5.57
CA SER A 543 -19.20 8.16 6.78
C SER A 543 -19.38 6.67 6.48
N LEU A 544 -19.83 6.34 5.27
CA LEU A 544 -19.96 4.96 4.80
C LEU A 544 -18.61 4.28 4.60
N ASP A 545 -17.53 5.03 4.33
CA ASP A 545 -16.18 4.47 4.19
C ASP A 545 -15.68 3.80 5.49
N ALA A 546 -16.20 4.21 6.65
CA ALA A 546 -15.91 3.56 7.93
C ALA A 546 -16.48 2.13 8.01
N LEU A 547 -17.53 1.84 7.24
CA LEU A 547 -18.15 0.52 7.15
C LEU A 547 -17.54 -0.28 5.98
N LYS A 548 -17.53 0.33 4.80
CA LYS A 548 -16.92 -0.25 3.59
C LYS A 548 -16.49 0.87 2.63
N ALA A 549 -15.20 1.05 2.50
CA ALA A 549 -14.66 2.08 1.63
C ALA A 549 -14.93 1.77 0.15
N ASN A 550 -15.28 2.80 -0.62
CA ASN A 550 -15.52 2.69 -2.06
C ASN A 550 -14.25 3.05 -2.82
N TYR A 551 -13.73 2.11 -3.60
CA TYR A 551 -12.54 2.29 -4.43
C TYR A 551 -12.85 1.99 -5.89
N TRP A 552 -12.47 2.91 -6.75
CA TRP A 552 -12.54 2.73 -8.18
C TRP A 552 -11.16 2.40 -8.74
N GLY A 553 -11.08 1.39 -9.59
CA GLY A 553 -9.85 0.98 -10.24
C GLY A 553 -10.05 0.75 -11.73
N PHE A 554 -9.04 1.08 -12.53
CA PHE A 554 -9.04 0.87 -13.96
C PHE A 554 -7.64 0.41 -14.39
N ASN A 555 -7.40 -0.90 -14.35
CA ASN A 555 -6.11 -1.49 -14.70
C ASN A 555 -6.27 -2.30 -16.01
N VAL A 556 -6.22 -1.60 -17.12
CA VAL A 556 -6.40 -2.20 -18.45
C VAL A 556 -5.10 -2.47 -19.18
N PHE A 557 -4.02 -1.83 -18.77
CA PHE A 557 -2.70 -2.01 -19.37
C PHE A 557 -1.85 -2.91 -18.48
N PRO A 558 -1.63 -4.18 -18.90
CA PRO A 558 -0.82 -5.09 -18.10
C PRO A 558 0.64 -4.67 -18.14
N TYR A 559 1.29 -4.79 -17.00
CA TYR A 559 2.74 -4.75 -16.93
C TYR A 559 3.29 -6.16 -17.13
N ASP A 560 4.23 -6.28 -18.07
CA ASP A 560 4.94 -7.53 -18.30
C ASP A 560 5.96 -7.75 -17.17
N TYR A 561 5.93 -8.94 -16.60
CA TYR A 561 6.94 -9.38 -15.66
C TYR A 561 7.85 -10.38 -16.36
N MET A 562 9.07 -10.48 -15.86
CA MET A 562 10.03 -11.46 -16.31
C MET A 562 9.47 -12.89 -16.16
N ASN A 563 9.38 -13.62 -17.26
CA ASN A 563 8.88 -15.00 -17.29
C ASN A 563 9.94 -16.02 -17.72
N LEU A 564 10.97 -15.56 -18.43
CA LEU A 564 11.99 -16.41 -19.00
C LEU A 564 13.28 -16.30 -18.20
N TYR A 565 13.29 -16.79 -16.98
CA TYR A 565 14.50 -16.83 -16.19
C TYR A 565 15.12 -18.23 -16.17
N LEU A 566 16.45 -18.27 -16.20
CA LEU A 566 17.19 -19.49 -16.09
C LEU A 566 17.53 -19.75 -14.61
N SER A 567 16.93 -20.77 -14.01
CA SER A 567 17.32 -21.16 -12.66
C SER A 567 18.75 -21.76 -12.69
N PRO A 568 19.69 -21.21 -11.92
CA PRO A 568 21.03 -21.82 -11.78
C PRO A 568 20.96 -23.26 -11.30
N ASP A 569 19.93 -23.64 -10.59
CA ASP A 569 19.72 -24.99 -10.03
C ASP A 569 19.50 -26.04 -11.12
N LEU A 570 19.03 -25.64 -12.30
CA LEU A 570 18.92 -26.53 -13.46
C LEU A 570 20.29 -27.02 -13.97
N PHE A 571 21.38 -26.31 -13.65
CA PHE A 571 22.75 -26.63 -14.03
C PHE A 571 23.59 -27.12 -12.86
N SER A 572 23.03 -27.21 -11.68
CA SER A 572 23.72 -27.81 -10.56
C SER A 572 23.71 -29.34 -10.72
N TYR A 573 24.79 -29.88 -11.20
CA TYR A 573 25.08 -31.33 -11.11
C TYR A 573 25.36 -31.69 -9.65
N GLN A 574 24.36 -31.50 -8.78
CA GLN A 574 24.41 -32.04 -7.44
C GLN A 574 23.87 -33.47 -7.48
N SER A 575 24.74 -34.40 -7.72
CA SER A 575 24.57 -35.69 -7.09
C SER A 575 25.15 -35.60 -5.69
N SER A 576 24.43 -35.00 -4.76
CA SER A 576 24.66 -35.33 -3.37
C SER A 576 24.11 -36.73 -3.19
N ASN A 577 24.97 -37.69 -3.03
CA ASN A 577 24.59 -38.91 -2.38
C ASN A 577 24.20 -38.51 -0.98
N GLN A 578 22.90 -38.37 -0.76
CA GLN A 578 22.36 -38.28 0.58
C GLN A 578 22.87 -39.51 1.30
N ILE A 579 23.80 -39.34 2.24
CA ILE A 579 24.07 -40.37 3.23
C ILE A 579 22.78 -40.47 4.01
N ILE A 580 21.92 -41.38 3.61
CA ILE A 580 20.76 -41.72 4.40
C ILE A 580 21.33 -42.36 5.67
N ARG A 581 21.51 -41.58 6.70
CA ARG A 581 21.61 -42.15 8.02
C ARG A 581 20.25 -42.87 8.22
N ASN A 582 20.29 -44.15 8.32
CA ASN A 582 19.19 -44.92 8.83
C ASN A 582 18.90 -44.35 10.24
N TYR A 583 18.01 -43.40 10.31
CA TYR A 583 17.41 -43.05 11.58
C TYR A 583 16.86 -44.35 12.10
N LYS A 584 17.34 -44.77 13.27
CA LYS A 584 16.70 -45.88 14.00
C LYS A 584 15.20 -45.53 13.98
N SER A 585 14.42 -46.39 13.33
CA SER A 585 12.98 -46.20 13.37
C SER A 585 12.63 -46.12 14.85
N TYR A 586 12.15 -44.98 15.32
CA TYR A 586 11.56 -44.87 16.61
C TYR A 586 10.42 -45.87 16.61
N PRO A 587 10.27 -46.73 17.65
CA PRO A 587 9.12 -47.60 17.71
C PRO A 587 7.87 -46.77 17.51
N GLU A 588 7.01 -47.17 16.58
CA GLU A 588 5.74 -46.50 16.37
C GLU A 588 5.04 -46.47 17.72
N MET A 589 4.92 -45.29 18.30
CA MET A 589 4.11 -45.13 19.50
C MET A 589 2.69 -45.52 19.13
N PRO A 590 2.09 -46.45 19.85
CA PRO A 590 0.70 -46.81 19.57
C PRO A 590 -0.15 -45.56 19.65
N TYR A 591 -0.82 -45.26 18.58
CA TYR A 591 -1.69 -44.07 18.48
C TYR A 591 -2.91 -44.39 19.35
N GLN A 592 -2.99 -43.80 20.53
CA GLN A 592 -4.19 -43.89 21.33
C GLN A 592 -5.31 -43.11 20.65
N ARG A 593 -6.33 -43.82 20.19
CA ARG A 593 -7.57 -43.21 19.73
C ARG A 593 -8.45 -43.00 20.94
N TYR A 594 -8.69 -41.75 21.27
CA TYR A 594 -9.71 -41.37 22.23
C TYR A 594 -11.07 -41.34 21.55
N ASP A 595 -12.13 -41.54 22.30
CA ASP A 595 -13.50 -41.42 21.81
C ASP A 595 -13.71 -40.03 21.17
N ALA A 596 -14.21 -40.01 19.95
CA ALA A 596 -14.56 -38.78 19.28
C ALA A 596 -15.85 -38.25 19.90
N LEU A 597 -15.72 -37.20 20.70
CA LEU A 597 -16.87 -36.48 21.24
C LEU A 597 -17.62 -35.77 20.12
N ASN A 598 -18.93 -35.65 20.24
CA ASN A 598 -19.72 -34.87 19.31
C ASN A 598 -19.42 -33.36 19.51
N TRP A 599 -18.83 -32.73 18.54
CA TRP A 599 -18.46 -31.29 18.56
C TRP A 599 -19.61 -30.40 18.10
N PHE A 600 -20.84 -30.92 17.92
CA PHE A 600 -22.02 -30.14 17.51
C PHE A 600 -21.80 -29.21 16.27
N GLY A 601 -20.95 -29.64 15.34
CA GLY A 601 -20.62 -28.90 14.13
C GLY A 601 -19.44 -27.94 14.27
N PHE A 602 -18.81 -27.84 15.43
CA PHE A 602 -17.57 -27.09 15.58
C PHE A 602 -16.38 -27.93 15.15
N TYR A 603 -15.61 -27.44 14.20
CA TYR A 603 -14.36 -28.07 13.77
C TYR A 603 -13.18 -27.15 14.17
N TYR A 604 -12.30 -27.72 15.01
CA TYR A 604 -11.03 -27.05 15.31
C TYR A 604 -10.05 -27.33 14.15
N TYR A 605 -9.85 -26.38 13.24
CA TYR A 605 -8.81 -26.48 12.23
C TYR A 605 -7.46 -26.14 12.86
N ASN A 606 -6.75 -27.19 13.31
CA ASN A 606 -5.32 -27.04 13.54
C ASN A 606 -4.63 -27.03 12.18
N ASN A 607 -4.27 -25.86 11.69
CA ASN A 607 -3.41 -25.71 10.52
C ASN A 607 -1.98 -26.17 10.87
N TYR A 608 -1.80 -27.47 11.05
CA TYR A 608 -0.48 -28.06 10.98
C TYR A 608 -0.17 -28.29 9.50
N TYR A 609 0.68 -27.48 8.91
CA TYR A 609 1.31 -27.81 7.63
C TYR A 609 2.20 -29.03 7.81
N GLY A 610 1.62 -30.20 7.79
CA GLY A 610 2.31 -31.45 7.63
C GLY A 610 2.56 -31.70 6.14
N TYR A 611 3.80 -31.63 5.72
CA TYR A 611 4.23 -32.18 4.43
C TYR A 611 3.98 -33.69 4.44
N ASN A 612 2.83 -34.15 3.96
CA ASN A 612 2.64 -35.54 3.59
C ASN A 612 2.97 -35.72 2.10
N ARG A 613 4.18 -36.14 1.81
CA ARG A 613 4.46 -36.92 0.60
C ARG A 613 3.75 -38.25 0.74
N SER A 614 2.63 -38.47 0.11
CA SER A 614 2.13 -39.79 -0.21
C SER A 614 2.50 -40.12 -1.66
N ALA A 615 3.48 -40.99 -1.83
CA ALA A 615 3.52 -41.85 -2.99
C ALA A 615 2.32 -42.78 -2.91
N ASP A 616 1.59 -42.82 -3.97
CA ASP A 616 0.81 -43.89 -4.60
C ASP A 616 -0.59 -43.41 -5.00
N GLY A 617 -0.77 -43.49 -6.29
CA GLY A 617 -2.03 -43.22 -6.96
C GLY A 617 -3.09 -44.27 -6.68
N LYS A 618 -4.28 -43.79 -6.35
CA LYS A 618 -5.56 -44.33 -6.86
C LYS A 618 -6.66 -43.37 -6.43
N GLY A 619 -7.51 -43.03 -7.36
CA GLY A 619 -8.55 -42.02 -7.25
C GLY A 619 -9.58 -42.31 -6.15
N SER A 620 -9.98 -41.27 -5.42
CA SER A 620 -11.17 -41.26 -4.65
C SER A 620 -12.06 -40.07 -5.01
N LYS A 621 -13.33 -40.39 -5.24
CA LYS A 621 -14.41 -39.48 -5.61
C LYS A 621 -14.63 -38.41 -4.54
N ARG A 622 -14.62 -37.13 -4.95
CA ARG A 622 -15.02 -36.01 -4.10
C ARG A 622 -16.53 -36.09 -3.82
N TYR A 623 -16.89 -36.28 -2.56
CA TYR A 623 -18.23 -35.95 -2.07
C TYR A 623 -18.24 -34.48 -1.66
N ARG A 624 -19.02 -33.66 -2.38
CA ARG A 624 -19.36 -32.30 -1.94
C ARG A 624 -20.43 -32.40 -0.84
N TYR A 625 -20.13 -31.97 0.35
CA TYR A 625 -21.13 -31.66 1.36
C TYR A 625 -21.39 -30.15 1.35
N ALA A 626 -22.68 -29.81 1.20
CA ALA A 626 -23.19 -28.46 1.30
C ALA A 626 -23.06 -27.94 2.74
N ALA A 627 -22.52 -26.76 2.91
CA ALA A 627 -22.48 -26.08 4.21
C ALA A 627 -23.87 -25.52 4.54
N LYS A 628 -24.36 -25.81 5.72
CA LYS A 628 -25.53 -25.15 6.34
C LYS A 628 -25.09 -23.88 7.06
N PRO A 629 -25.94 -22.85 7.13
CA PRO A 629 -25.57 -21.52 7.62
C PRO A 629 -25.35 -21.51 9.13
N ALA A 630 -24.33 -20.80 9.60
CA ALA A 630 -24.07 -20.52 11.00
C ALA A 630 -24.89 -19.33 11.46
N MET A 631 -25.65 -19.53 12.55
CA MET A 631 -26.28 -18.43 13.28
C MET A 631 -25.25 -17.54 13.96
N ALA A 632 -25.47 -16.23 13.87
CA ALA A 632 -24.69 -15.22 14.57
C ALA A 632 -24.91 -15.33 16.09
N MET A 633 -23.82 -15.48 16.83
CA MET A 633 -23.76 -15.12 18.25
C MET A 633 -22.66 -14.08 18.43
N ALA A 634 -23.02 -13.05 19.16
CA ALA A 634 -22.18 -11.90 19.42
C ALA A 634 -21.03 -12.22 20.37
N GLY A 635 -19.88 -11.62 20.08
CA GLY A 635 -18.80 -11.35 21.04
C GLY A 635 -17.75 -12.42 21.14
N GLU A 636 -16.63 -12.20 20.45
CA GLU A 636 -15.26 -12.26 20.95
C GLU A 636 -14.26 -12.26 19.80
N ALA A 637 -13.31 -11.34 19.92
CA ALA A 637 -11.98 -11.26 19.29
C ALA A 637 -11.81 -11.87 17.89
N LEU A 638 -11.82 -11.02 16.89
CA LEU A 638 -11.25 -11.31 15.57
C LEU A 638 -9.72 -11.30 15.67
N GLU A 639 -9.09 -12.45 15.59
CA GLU A 639 -7.69 -12.56 15.18
C GLU A 639 -7.57 -12.11 13.73
N GLU A 640 -6.78 -11.05 13.53
CA GLU A 640 -6.38 -10.59 12.21
C GLU A 640 -5.60 -11.69 11.48
N LYS A 641 -6.17 -12.20 10.41
CA LYS A 641 -5.38 -12.84 9.35
C LYS A 641 -4.66 -11.73 8.59
N GLU A 642 -3.35 -11.67 8.76
CA GLU A 642 -2.47 -10.96 7.85
C GLU A 642 -2.67 -11.53 6.44
N VAL A 643 -3.32 -10.73 5.61
CA VAL A 643 -3.23 -10.90 4.16
C VAL A 643 -1.93 -10.20 3.76
N GLU A 644 -0.93 -10.96 3.32
CA GLU A 644 0.22 -10.42 2.60
C GLU A 644 -0.26 -9.61 1.41
N ALA A 645 -0.40 -8.31 1.61
CA ALA A 645 -0.50 -7.37 0.52
C ALA A 645 0.91 -7.19 -0.05
N SER A 646 1.14 -7.72 -1.23
CA SER A 646 2.29 -7.39 -2.06
C SER A 646 2.48 -5.88 -2.08
N MET A 647 3.67 -5.43 -1.68
CA MET A 647 4.08 -4.04 -1.71
C MET A 647 3.97 -3.50 -3.13
N ILE A 648 2.94 -2.72 -3.38
CA ILE A 648 2.96 -1.72 -4.44
C ILE A 648 3.52 -0.47 -3.80
N SER A 649 4.76 -0.14 -4.14
CA SER A 649 5.40 1.10 -3.74
C SER A 649 4.59 2.27 -4.29
N LYS A 650 3.88 2.97 -3.41
CA LYS A 650 3.37 4.31 -3.72
C LYS A 650 4.56 5.27 -3.77
N SER A 651 4.89 5.74 -4.95
CA SER A 651 5.72 6.93 -5.09
C SER A 651 4.88 8.13 -4.64
N GLU A 652 5.17 8.66 -3.48
CA GLU A 652 4.63 9.94 -3.05
C GLU A 652 5.30 11.07 -3.84
N ASN A 653 4.58 11.61 -4.80
CA ASN A 653 4.90 12.92 -5.35
C ASN A 653 4.43 14.00 -4.38
N LYS A 654 5.28 14.37 -3.43
CA LYS A 654 5.16 15.64 -2.71
C LYS A 654 5.58 16.76 -3.64
N LYS A 655 4.62 17.44 -4.25
CA LYS A 655 4.85 18.78 -4.81
C LYS A 655 4.69 19.80 -3.70
N ASN A 656 5.80 20.49 -3.41
CA ASN A 656 5.85 21.70 -2.63
C ASN A 656 4.90 22.75 -3.23
N VAL A 657 3.93 23.18 -2.44
CA VAL A 657 3.25 24.44 -2.68
C VAL A 657 4.05 25.50 -1.92
N GLN A 658 4.76 26.33 -2.65
CA GLN A 658 5.32 27.58 -2.13
C GLN A 658 4.16 28.54 -1.87
N GLU A 659 3.95 28.90 -0.62
CA GLU A 659 3.23 30.10 -0.27
C GLU A 659 4.00 31.32 -0.78
N SER A 660 3.38 32.06 -1.68
CA SER A 660 3.82 33.39 -2.01
C SER A 660 2.93 34.38 -1.26
N ASP A 661 3.47 34.93 -0.19
CA ASP A 661 2.96 36.15 0.44
C ASP A 661 2.98 37.28 -0.58
N LYS A 662 1.81 37.74 -0.95
CA LYS A 662 1.62 39.07 -1.51
C LYS A 662 0.67 39.85 -0.65
N ALA A 663 1.25 40.79 0.09
CA ALA A 663 0.57 41.89 0.73
C ALA A 663 -0.31 42.61 -0.29
N ILE A 664 -1.57 42.71 -0.02
CA ILE A 664 -2.47 43.64 -0.70
C ILE A 664 -2.85 44.75 0.28
N ALA A 665 -2.53 45.94 -0.18
CA ALA A 665 -2.73 47.20 0.51
C ALA A 665 -4.21 47.46 0.90
N ASP A 666 -4.29 48.03 2.06
CA ASP A 666 -5.41 48.75 2.68
C ASP A 666 -6.07 49.75 1.72
N THR A 667 -7.36 49.54 1.48
CA THR A 667 -8.27 50.63 1.06
C THR A 667 -9.55 50.52 1.84
N THR A 668 -9.66 51.35 2.82
CA THR A 668 -10.88 51.70 3.54
C THR A 668 -11.93 52.28 2.60
N PRO A 669 -13.19 51.86 2.68
CA PRO A 669 -14.33 52.67 2.31
C PRO A 669 -15.08 53.18 3.54
N ASN A 670 -15.29 54.45 3.48
CA ASN A 670 -16.11 55.35 4.24
C ASN A 670 -17.34 54.74 4.94
N GLU A 671 -17.47 55.12 6.19
CA GLU A 671 -18.71 55.09 6.96
C GLU A 671 -19.78 55.99 6.32
N GLN A 672 -20.92 55.41 6.00
CA GLN A 672 -22.17 56.13 6.02
C GLN A 672 -23.17 55.29 6.82
N GLY A 673 -23.55 55.82 7.93
CA GLY A 673 -24.53 55.23 8.80
C GLY A 673 -25.91 55.15 8.16
N ILE A 674 -26.58 54.05 8.41
CA ILE A 674 -28.05 53.97 8.42
C ILE A 674 -28.47 53.23 9.67
N ASP A 675 -29.04 54.02 10.53
CA ASP A 675 -29.81 53.61 11.69
C ASP A 675 -31.14 53.01 11.23
N SER A 676 -31.40 51.76 11.59
CA SER A 676 -32.77 51.26 11.79
C SER A 676 -32.69 49.87 12.47
N ARG A 677 -32.82 49.89 13.76
CA ARG A 677 -33.27 48.75 14.56
C ARG A 677 -34.65 48.35 14.10
N THR A 678 -34.76 47.15 13.54
CA THR A 678 -35.97 46.36 13.58
C THR A 678 -35.59 45.01 14.18
N GLU A 679 -35.91 44.84 15.45
CA GLU A 679 -35.94 43.53 16.10
C GLU A 679 -37.02 42.68 15.42
N GLY A 680 -36.64 41.96 14.40
CA GLY A 680 -37.43 40.86 13.86
C GLY A 680 -37.24 39.66 14.77
N GLN A 681 -38.23 39.41 15.65
CA GLN A 681 -38.41 38.11 16.29
C GLN A 681 -38.46 37.08 15.16
N ALA A 682 -37.35 36.31 15.01
CA ALA A 682 -37.34 35.18 14.12
C ALA A 682 -38.38 34.15 14.61
N ASN A 683 -39.44 33.99 13.84
CA ASN A 683 -40.51 33.06 14.14
C ASN A 683 -39.97 31.63 14.01
N ILE A 684 -39.72 30.97 15.14
CA ILE A 684 -39.14 29.61 15.21
C ILE A 684 -40.05 28.57 14.50
N ASP A 685 -41.33 28.89 14.33
CA ASP A 685 -42.34 28.03 13.69
C ASP A 685 -42.14 27.82 12.17
N ASN A 686 -41.18 28.54 11.53
CA ASN A 686 -40.88 28.44 10.09
C ASN A 686 -39.66 27.59 9.75
N VAL A 687 -39.05 26.88 10.71
CA VAL A 687 -37.90 26.01 10.43
C VAL A 687 -38.41 24.72 9.83
N LYS A 688 -38.25 24.56 8.49
CA LYS A 688 -38.58 23.30 7.80
C LYS A 688 -37.63 22.20 8.22
N ALA A 689 -38.17 21.03 8.61
CA ALA A 689 -37.41 19.84 8.84
C ALA A 689 -36.72 19.40 7.54
N ARG A 690 -35.50 18.90 7.67
CA ARG A 690 -34.70 18.33 6.55
C ARG A 690 -35.35 17.04 6.08
N THR A 691 -35.57 16.90 4.78
CA THR A 691 -36.25 15.75 4.17
C THR A 691 -35.34 14.91 3.26
N ASN A 692 -34.41 15.56 2.53
CA ASN A 692 -33.49 14.87 1.65
C ASN A 692 -32.22 14.47 2.40
N LEU A 693 -32.23 13.26 2.96
CA LEU A 693 -31.09 12.66 3.66
C LEU A 693 -30.42 11.54 2.86
N ASN A 694 -30.49 11.58 1.54
CA ASN A 694 -29.88 10.60 0.66
C ASN A 694 -28.38 10.47 0.93
N GLU A 695 -27.87 9.25 0.82
CA GLU A 695 -26.47 8.91 1.04
C GLU A 695 -25.60 9.09 -0.21
N THR A 696 -26.22 9.22 -1.38
CA THR A 696 -25.59 9.60 -2.66
C THR A 696 -26.25 10.90 -3.11
N ALA A 697 -25.43 11.95 -3.28
CA ALA A 697 -25.89 13.24 -3.79
C ALA A 697 -26.13 13.18 -5.29
N PHE A 698 -25.23 12.54 -6.01
CA PHE A 698 -25.38 12.23 -7.43
C PHE A 698 -24.53 11.04 -7.85
N PHE A 699 -24.96 10.41 -8.94
CA PHE A 699 -24.15 9.51 -9.75
C PHE A 699 -24.40 9.85 -11.22
N TYR A 700 -23.40 10.43 -11.87
CA TYR A 700 -23.46 10.82 -13.27
C TYR A 700 -22.57 9.89 -14.10
N PRO A 701 -23.16 8.91 -14.78
CA PRO A 701 -22.40 7.88 -15.48
C PRO A 701 -21.77 8.34 -16.81
N THR A 702 -22.31 9.40 -17.45
CA THR A 702 -21.95 9.77 -18.83
C THR A 702 -21.81 11.28 -18.98
N LEU A 703 -20.89 11.88 -18.27
CA LEU A 703 -20.53 13.28 -18.44
C LEU A 703 -19.52 13.40 -19.59
N MET A 704 -19.80 14.27 -20.55
CA MET A 704 -18.96 14.48 -21.72
C MET A 704 -18.19 15.79 -21.62
N THR A 705 -16.93 15.78 -22.06
CA THR A 705 -16.16 17.02 -22.21
C THR A 705 -16.74 17.91 -23.31
N ASN A 706 -16.77 19.21 -23.05
CA ASN A 706 -17.08 20.22 -24.06
C ASN A 706 -15.85 20.49 -24.99
N GLU A 707 -15.99 21.44 -25.93
CA GLU A 707 -14.91 21.83 -26.85
C GLU A 707 -13.66 22.40 -26.14
N ASN A 708 -13.79 22.79 -24.87
CA ASN A 708 -12.69 23.28 -24.04
C ASN A 708 -11.99 22.16 -23.24
N GLY A 709 -12.48 20.93 -23.33
CA GLY A 709 -12.01 19.81 -22.51
C GLY A 709 -12.54 19.87 -21.07
N GLU A 710 -13.67 20.56 -20.85
CA GLU A 710 -14.28 20.76 -19.53
C GLU A 710 -15.53 19.91 -19.37
N VAL A 711 -15.76 19.42 -18.19
CA VAL A 711 -16.99 18.78 -17.72
C VAL A 711 -17.63 19.70 -16.67
N ILE A 712 -18.92 19.98 -16.85
CA ILE A 712 -19.71 20.78 -15.89
C ILE A 712 -20.60 19.82 -15.10
N VAL A 713 -20.42 19.82 -13.78
CA VAL A 713 -21.20 19.00 -12.85
C VAL A 713 -22.11 19.91 -12.04
N LYS A 714 -23.41 19.82 -12.28
CA LYS A 714 -24.42 20.58 -11.54
C LYS A 714 -25.21 19.64 -10.64
N PHE A 715 -25.38 20.01 -9.39
CA PHE A 715 -26.12 19.18 -8.45
C PHE A 715 -26.69 20.02 -7.29
N THR A 716 -27.62 19.43 -6.57
CA THR A 716 -28.08 19.92 -5.26
C THR A 716 -27.57 18.94 -4.21
N VAL A 717 -26.76 19.42 -3.27
CA VAL A 717 -26.27 18.58 -2.20
C VAL A 717 -27.43 18.18 -1.28
N PRO A 718 -27.54 16.92 -0.82
CA PRO A 718 -28.55 16.55 0.16
C PRO A 718 -28.45 17.34 1.45
N GLU A 719 -29.53 17.32 2.24
CA GLU A 719 -29.62 18.09 3.49
C GLU A 719 -28.91 17.41 4.67
N ALA A 720 -28.25 16.28 4.46
CA ALA A 720 -27.46 15.63 5.48
C ALA A 720 -26.25 16.49 5.87
N LEU A 721 -25.99 16.60 7.17
CA LEU A 721 -24.80 17.26 7.71
C LEU A 721 -23.70 16.21 7.82
N THR A 722 -22.80 16.18 6.86
CA THR A 722 -21.76 15.16 6.78
C THR A 722 -20.60 15.62 5.88
N THR A 723 -19.53 14.86 5.87
CA THR A 723 -18.49 14.96 4.85
C THR A 723 -18.90 14.10 3.65
N TRP A 724 -18.83 14.69 2.47
CA TRP A 724 -19.09 14.02 1.20
C TRP A 724 -17.78 13.70 0.50
N LYS A 725 -17.70 12.52 -0.11
CA LYS A 725 -16.56 12.12 -0.93
C LYS A 725 -16.99 12.03 -2.40
N MET A 726 -16.26 12.78 -3.22
CA MET A 726 -16.40 12.73 -4.67
C MET A 726 -15.38 11.77 -5.24
N LEU A 727 -15.82 10.87 -6.12
CA LEU A 727 -14.96 10.08 -6.98
C LEU A 727 -15.29 10.40 -8.43
N GLY A 728 -14.28 10.61 -9.25
CA GLY A 728 -14.40 10.82 -10.68
C GLY A 728 -13.42 9.96 -11.46
N PHE A 729 -13.88 9.39 -12.55
CA PHE A 729 -13.06 8.64 -13.50
C PHE A 729 -13.43 9.08 -14.92
N ALA A 730 -12.41 9.43 -15.70
CA ALA A 730 -12.60 9.79 -17.11
C ALA A 730 -11.74 8.92 -18.01
N HIS A 731 -12.24 8.65 -19.20
CA HIS A 731 -11.50 7.95 -20.25
C HIS A 731 -11.85 8.45 -21.65
N THR A 732 -10.91 8.26 -22.58
CA THR A 732 -11.10 8.53 -23.99
C THR A 732 -11.39 7.23 -24.75
N GLN A 733 -11.78 7.36 -26.02
CA GLN A 733 -11.94 6.21 -26.94
C GLN A 733 -10.60 5.46 -27.16
N ASN A 734 -9.46 6.10 -26.90
CA ASN A 734 -8.13 5.52 -27.01
C ASN A 734 -7.62 4.92 -25.70
N LEU A 735 -8.52 4.75 -24.70
CA LEU A 735 -8.15 4.26 -23.37
C LEU A 735 -7.12 5.11 -22.62
N GLU A 736 -7.00 6.40 -22.93
CA GLU A 736 -6.37 7.33 -22.00
C GLU A 736 -7.32 7.53 -20.83
N TYR A 737 -6.83 7.50 -19.60
CA TYR A 737 -7.69 7.56 -18.44
C TYR A 737 -7.07 8.31 -17.26
N GLY A 738 -7.94 8.77 -16.37
CA GLY A 738 -7.53 9.45 -15.14
C GLY A 738 -8.58 9.35 -14.06
N PHE A 739 -8.13 9.55 -12.82
CA PHE A 739 -8.99 9.60 -11.63
C PHE A 739 -8.86 10.96 -10.98
N ILE A 740 -9.93 11.36 -10.32
CA ILE A 740 -9.94 12.51 -9.41
C ILE A 740 -10.82 12.18 -8.22
N ASP A 741 -10.38 12.55 -7.03
CA ASP A 741 -11.17 12.49 -5.81
C ASP A 741 -11.06 13.80 -5.03
N ASN A 742 -12.10 14.12 -4.27
CA ASN A 742 -12.09 15.28 -3.40
C ASN A 742 -13.14 15.11 -2.30
N GLU A 743 -13.06 15.96 -1.28
CA GLU A 743 -13.97 15.94 -0.15
C GLU A 743 -14.57 17.33 0.09
N LEU A 744 -15.82 17.36 0.48
CA LEU A 744 -16.51 18.57 0.91
C LEU A 744 -17.36 18.29 2.14
N VAL A 745 -17.63 19.32 2.92
CA VAL A 745 -18.46 19.22 4.13
C VAL A 745 -19.74 20.03 3.95
N THR A 746 -20.88 19.39 4.26
CA THR A 746 -22.14 20.13 4.45
C THR A 746 -22.30 20.46 5.93
N GLN A 747 -22.32 21.74 6.23
CA GLN A 747 -22.46 22.24 7.60
C GLN A 747 -23.25 23.54 7.61
N LYS A 748 -23.84 23.86 8.77
CA LYS A 748 -24.41 25.18 9.07
C LYS A 748 -23.51 25.88 10.07
N GLU A 749 -23.47 27.21 10.02
CA GLU A 749 -22.71 28.01 10.98
C GLU A 749 -23.20 27.77 12.41
N LEU A 750 -24.51 27.63 12.59
CA LEU A 750 -25.16 27.26 13.85
C LEU A 750 -25.80 25.88 13.70
N MET A 751 -25.43 24.94 14.56
CA MET A 751 -25.97 23.58 14.56
C MET A 751 -26.50 23.23 15.96
N VAL A 752 -27.63 22.54 15.97
CA VAL A 752 -28.23 21.96 17.16
C VAL A 752 -28.20 20.45 17.04
N ILE A 753 -27.56 19.80 17.97
CA ILE A 753 -27.33 18.33 17.96
C ILE A 753 -27.98 17.76 19.21
N PRO A 754 -29.22 17.21 19.11
CA PRO A 754 -29.87 16.57 20.23
C PRO A 754 -29.27 15.22 20.53
N ASN A 755 -29.07 14.89 21.77
CA ASN A 755 -28.62 13.61 22.26
C ASN A 755 -29.80 12.74 22.64
N LEU A 756 -30.50 12.20 21.64
CA LEU A 756 -31.65 11.34 21.85
C LEU A 756 -31.24 9.89 22.05
N PRO A 757 -31.85 9.15 22.98
CA PRO A 757 -31.64 7.73 23.15
C PRO A 757 -32.15 6.98 21.92
N ARG A 758 -31.68 5.73 21.74
CA ARG A 758 -32.15 4.87 20.64
C ARG A 758 -33.57 4.35 20.84
N PHE A 759 -33.96 4.17 22.10
CA PHE A 759 -35.28 3.73 22.55
C PHE A 759 -35.51 4.13 24.02
N PHE A 760 -36.73 4.16 24.43
CA PHE A 760 -37.16 4.26 25.84
C PHE A 760 -37.81 2.95 26.24
N ARG A 761 -37.65 2.58 27.49
CA ARG A 761 -38.51 1.59 28.17
C ARG A 761 -39.52 2.30 29.03
N GLU A 762 -40.61 1.65 29.23
CA GLU A 762 -41.64 2.14 30.18
C GLU A 762 -40.98 2.41 31.53
N ASN A 763 -41.29 3.56 32.15
CA ASN A 763 -40.72 4.06 33.39
C ASN A 763 -39.24 4.52 33.34
N ASP A 764 -38.62 4.61 32.18
CA ASP A 764 -37.29 5.22 32.08
C ASP A 764 -37.35 6.71 32.46
N LYS A 765 -36.41 7.13 33.32
CA LYS A 765 -36.16 8.56 33.60
C LYS A 765 -34.85 8.96 32.93
N MET A 766 -34.90 10.02 32.18
CA MET A 766 -33.74 10.44 31.40
C MET A 766 -33.59 11.96 31.43
N GLU A 767 -32.33 12.38 31.46
CA GLU A 767 -31.92 13.76 31.23
C GLU A 767 -31.56 13.93 29.75
N LEU A 768 -32.27 14.80 29.04
CA LEU A 768 -32.01 15.09 27.63
C LEU A 768 -31.03 16.25 27.51
N SER A 769 -29.87 15.98 26.96
CA SER A 769 -28.88 17.01 26.65
C SER A 769 -28.89 17.37 25.18
N VAL A 770 -28.63 18.63 24.87
CA VAL A 770 -28.57 19.15 23.51
C VAL A 770 -27.29 19.96 23.36
N LYS A 771 -26.48 19.66 22.35
CA LYS A 771 -25.29 20.43 22.00
C LYS A 771 -25.66 21.50 20.98
N ILE A 772 -25.36 22.75 21.26
CA ILE A 772 -25.43 23.87 20.31
C ILE A 772 -24.00 24.21 19.93
N SER A 773 -23.68 24.10 18.64
CA SER A 773 -22.35 24.39 18.11
C SER A 773 -22.39 25.59 17.18
N ASN A 774 -21.59 26.60 17.48
CA ASN A 774 -21.33 27.75 16.63
C ASN A 774 -20.00 27.48 15.89
N LEU A 775 -20.07 27.34 14.59
CA LEU A 775 -18.93 27.12 13.70
C LEU A 775 -18.55 28.38 12.91
N SER A 776 -19.23 29.50 13.18
CA SER A 776 -18.88 30.80 12.61
C SER A 776 -17.82 31.49 13.48
N GLU A 777 -17.13 32.48 12.90
CA GLU A 777 -16.17 33.33 13.64
C GLU A 777 -16.88 34.42 14.49
N LYS A 778 -18.22 34.50 14.45
CA LYS A 778 -19.01 35.49 15.14
C LYS A 778 -19.64 34.94 16.42
N LEU A 779 -19.72 35.76 17.45
CA LEU A 779 -20.51 35.44 18.61
C LEU A 779 -21.99 35.47 18.21
N LEU A 780 -22.70 34.37 18.48
CA LEU A 780 -24.15 34.26 18.23
C LEU A 780 -24.89 34.19 19.54
N SER A 781 -26.00 34.90 19.63
CA SER A 781 -26.94 34.85 20.76
C SER A 781 -28.34 34.51 20.24
N GLY A 782 -29.13 33.78 21.02
CA GLY A 782 -30.48 33.40 20.65
C GLY A 782 -31.19 32.58 21.71
N ASN A 783 -32.38 32.13 21.40
CA ASN A 783 -33.18 31.27 22.26
C ASN A 783 -33.21 29.85 21.74
N ALA A 784 -33.14 28.85 22.61
CA ALA A 784 -33.36 27.44 22.33
C ALA A 784 -34.71 27.00 22.90
N LYS A 785 -35.50 26.29 22.10
CA LYS A 785 -36.77 25.69 22.49
C LYS A 785 -36.71 24.17 22.28
N ILE A 786 -37.15 23.42 23.27
CA ILE A 786 -37.38 21.96 23.15
C ILE A 786 -38.89 21.76 23.14
N GLU A 787 -39.38 20.99 22.21
CA GLU A 787 -40.77 20.64 22.07
C GLU A 787 -40.91 19.14 21.86
N PHE A 788 -41.77 18.51 22.61
CA PHE A 788 -42.08 17.08 22.48
C PHE A 788 -43.46 16.95 21.82
N THR A 789 -43.54 16.12 20.81
CA THR A 789 -44.81 15.85 20.11
C THR A 789 -45.06 14.33 20.08
N ASP A 790 -46.30 13.94 20.21
CA ASP A 790 -46.74 12.58 19.97
C ASP A 790 -46.48 12.20 18.50
N ALA A 791 -45.82 11.09 18.27
CA ALA A 791 -45.35 10.72 16.93
C ALA A 791 -46.47 10.32 15.95
N ILE A 792 -47.66 10.00 16.45
CA ILE A 792 -48.82 9.60 15.65
C ILE A 792 -49.72 10.80 15.41
N THR A 793 -50.01 11.56 16.45
CA THR A 793 -50.99 12.68 16.39
C THR A 793 -50.32 14.00 16.05
N MET A 794 -49.02 14.10 16.14
CA MET A 794 -48.21 15.34 16.00
C MET A 794 -48.64 16.48 16.94
N LYS A 795 -49.33 16.15 18.01
CA LYS A 795 -49.72 17.15 19.04
C LYS A 795 -48.63 17.29 20.09
N PRO A 796 -48.41 18.52 20.62
CA PRO A 796 -47.48 18.71 21.72
C PRO A 796 -47.84 17.84 22.93
N VAL A 797 -46.87 17.21 23.53
CA VAL A 797 -47.00 16.47 24.82
C VAL A 797 -46.61 17.43 25.93
N LEU A 798 -47.53 17.72 26.83
CA LEU A 798 -47.33 18.69 27.92
C LEU A 798 -46.75 18.03 29.18
N GLU A 799 -46.87 16.75 29.35
CA GLU A 799 -46.27 15.92 30.43
C GLU A 799 -45.72 14.62 29.83
N ILE A 800 -44.48 14.32 30.17
CA ILE A 800 -43.79 13.08 29.78
C ILE A 800 -43.50 12.27 31.02
#